data_3d3da4abce34b2efa2122ba7cb36b5e7
#
_entry.id   3d3da4abce34b2efa2122ba7cb36b5e7
#
_cell.length_a   1.000
_cell.length_b   1.000
_cell.length_c   1.000
_cell.angle_alpha   90.00
_cell.angle_beta   90.00
_cell.angle_gamma   90.00
#
_symmetry.space_group_name_H-M   'P 1'
#
loop_
_entity.id
_entity.type
_entity.pdbx_description
1 polymer ?
#
loop_
_entity_poly.entity_id
_entity_poly.type
_entity_poly.pdbx_seq_one_letter_code
_entity_poly.pdbx_strand_id
1 'polypeptide(L)'
;MTASHSETPSPKPDASTFISDHQQVDRSKLSQMYLHYVETKDKYPHAVLLYRVGDFFECYFQDAVKLAQELELVLTSKQAGEQGRVAMSGVPHHAWERYATMLVEKGYAVVICDQVEDASEAAGRLVRREVTRILTPGTLLEEGMLKSSRNNYLAAVVIAANHWGLAYADISTGEFLTTQGSDLEHLTQELMRLQPSEVLVPTNAPDLGSLLRPGETSPHLPECLPPSFCYSLRSQLPFSQGEARPRLLQKFKVRSLEGLGCDHLPLAVRAAGGLLEYLEDTQKENPVTLQRLRSYTVTDYLIVDNQTRRNLEITQTVRDGTFHGSLLWALDKTSTAMGGRALRRWLLQPLLDIKGIRARQDTIQELMENTPLRQDLRQLLRQIYDLERLTGRAGSGTANARDLVALADSLSRLPELSNLVVETRSPFLKALQKVPSVLEELAQKLHAHLVESPPIQIKEGGLIRPSVNPLLDERKATVEADQQWIANLEVDERAKTEISTLKVGFNKTFGYYISISRTKADQVPANYIRKQTLTNEERYITPDLKEREARILTARDDLNQLEYEIFTALREEVAQEAEVIRNLSRAVAAADVLCGLAELAVHQGYCRPEMLPGREINIVDGRHPVVEQSLPAGFFVPNSTQLGQESLADDQEQMTNDKGQRTNDKGQMTNDNPDLIILTGPNASGKSCYLRQVGLIQLMAQIGSFVPARFARLGICDRIFTRVGAVDDLATGQSTFMVEMNETANILNHATSRSLVLLDEIGRGTATFDGLSIAWAVAEYIAVDIRSRTIFATHYHELNELASIIPNVANYQVTVKELPDQIIFLHQVQPGGADKSYGIEAGRLAGLPAVVIQRAKQVMGQIEKHSKIAMGLQNLNG
;
A
#
# COMPACT_ATOMS: atom_id res chain seq x y z
N MET A 1 51.24 15.39 25.21
CA MET A 1 51.87 14.80 24.02
C MET A 1 51.35 13.37 23.86
N THR A 2 50.28 13.18 23.10
CA THR A 2 49.81 11.89 22.61
C THR A 2 49.30 12.14 21.21
N ALA A 3 49.98 11.59 20.23
CA ALA A 3 49.66 11.77 18.81
C ALA A 3 48.41 10.96 18.44
N SER A 4 47.40 11.65 17.91
CA SER A 4 46.26 11.07 17.25
C SER A 4 46.67 10.66 15.83
N HIS A 5 46.70 9.37 15.55
CA HIS A 5 46.76 8.87 14.18
C HIS A 5 45.43 9.11 13.50
N SER A 6 45.39 10.05 12.57
CA SER A 6 44.34 10.21 11.58
C SER A 6 44.54 9.14 10.51
N GLU A 7 43.69 8.10 10.51
CA GLU A 7 43.56 7.21 9.36
C GLU A 7 42.97 8.01 8.19
N THR A 8 43.77 8.21 7.17
CA THR A 8 43.33 8.71 5.87
C THR A 8 42.44 7.65 5.21
N PRO A 9 41.26 8.00 4.66
CA PRO A 9 40.47 7.05 3.92
C PRO A 9 41.23 6.55 2.69
N SER A 10 41.26 5.25 2.49
CA SER A 10 41.90 4.59 1.34
C SER A 10 41.30 5.17 0.04
N PRO A 11 42.11 5.43 -1.01
CA PRO A 11 41.63 5.98 -2.27
C PRO A 11 40.63 5.00 -2.90
N LYS A 12 39.50 5.56 -3.41
CA LYS A 12 38.54 4.79 -4.23
C LYS A 12 39.32 4.19 -5.40
N PRO A 13 39.18 2.87 -5.68
CA PRO A 13 39.87 2.27 -6.83
C PRO A 13 39.40 2.93 -8.11
N ASP A 14 40.38 3.30 -8.94
CA ASP A 14 40.14 3.88 -10.27
C ASP A 14 39.31 2.88 -11.10
N ALA A 15 38.21 3.36 -11.71
CA ALA A 15 37.32 2.54 -12.53
C ALA A 15 37.99 1.92 -13.79
N SER A 16 39.26 2.28 -14.04
CA SER A 16 40.09 1.78 -15.17
C SER A 16 40.77 0.42 -14.92
N THR A 17 40.63 -0.16 -13.70
CA THR A 17 41.42 -1.35 -13.33
C THR A 17 40.69 -2.69 -13.48
N PHE A 18 39.42 -2.70 -13.85
CA PHE A 18 38.62 -3.94 -13.98
C PHE A 18 37.55 -3.84 -15.06
N ILE A 19 37.16 -5.01 -15.60
CA ILE A 19 36.11 -5.08 -16.63
C ILE A 19 34.75 -4.94 -15.94
N SER A 20 33.97 -3.97 -16.38
CA SER A 20 32.63 -3.69 -15.83
C SER A 20 31.48 -4.04 -16.81
N ASP A 21 31.77 -4.50 -18.04
CA ASP A 21 30.78 -4.88 -19.02
C ASP A 21 30.91 -6.35 -19.41
N HIS A 22 29.86 -7.15 -19.17
CA HIS A 22 29.85 -8.59 -19.47
C HIS A 22 29.81 -8.90 -20.96
N GLN A 23 29.44 -7.92 -21.84
CA GLN A 23 29.44 -8.10 -23.27
C GLN A 23 30.83 -7.95 -23.90
N GLN A 24 31.79 -7.36 -23.17
CA GLN A 24 33.17 -7.13 -23.61
C GLN A 24 34.13 -8.28 -23.26
N VAL A 25 33.65 -9.36 -22.66
CA VAL A 25 34.50 -10.49 -22.23
C VAL A 25 34.55 -11.61 -23.27
N ASP A 26 35.73 -12.20 -23.40
CA ASP A 26 35.90 -13.45 -24.15
C ASP A 26 35.44 -14.64 -23.27
N ARG A 27 34.29 -15.20 -23.63
CA ARG A 27 33.65 -16.29 -22.87
C ARG A 27 34.52 -17.53 -22.74
N SER A 28 35.42 -17.80 -23.71
CA SER A 28 36.34 -18.95 -23.69
C SER A 28 37.41 -18.84 -22.57
N LYS A 29 37.66 -17.61 -22.05
CA LYS A 29 38.65 -17.33 -20.99
C LYS A 29 38.04 -17.24 -19.60
N LEU A 30 36.70 -17.32 -19.50
CA LEU A 30 36.01 -17.29 -18.22
C LEU A 30 36.08 -18.66 -17.53
N SER A 31 36.19 -18.67 -16.20
CA SER A 31 35.96 -19.90 -15.45
C SER A 31 34.47 -20.28 -15.50
N GLN A 32 34.15 -21.57 -15.30
CA GLN A 32 32.78 -22.11 -15.39
C GLN A 32 31.74 -21.30 -14.60
N MET A 33 32.11 -20.80 -13.43
CA MET A 33 31.20 -19.99 -12.59
C MET A 33 30.86 -18.65 -13.26
N TYR A 34 31.86 -17.93 -13.79
CA TYR A 34 31.61 -16.67 -14.47
C TYR A 34 30.93 -16.85 -15.82
N LEU A 35 31.20 -17.94 -16.52
CA LEU A 35 30.49 -18.29 -17.74
C LEU A 35 28.99 -18.47 -17.44
N HIS A 36 28.65 -19.27 -16.41
CA HIS A 36 27.26 -19.45 -15.98
C HIS A 36 26.60 -18.15 -15.53
N TYR A 37 27.36 -17.26 -14.84
CA TYR A 37 26.86 -15.93 -14.50
C TYR A 37 26.49 -15.12 -15.74
N VAL A 38 27.37 -15.04 -16.73
CA VAL A 38 27.14 -14.31 -17.99
C VAL A 38 25.96 -14.91 -18.76
N GLU A 39 25.88 -16.23 -18.91
CA GLU A 39 24.75 -16.90 -19.56
C GLU A 39 23.42 -16.65 -18.85
N THR A 40 23.44 -16.56 -17.51
CA THR A 40 22.26 -16.20 -16.73
C THR A 40 21.90 -14.72 -16.91
N LYS A 41 22.91 -13.84 -16.92
CA LYS A 41 22.72 -12.40 -17.15
C LYS A 41 22.17 -12.11 -18.55
N ASP A 42 22.57 -12.83 -19.58
CA ASP A 42 22.03 -12.69 -20.94
C ASP A 42 20.53 -13.00 -21.03
N LYS A 43 20.03 -13.91 -20.18
CA LYS A 43 18.59 -14.21 -20.09
C LYS A 43 17.81 -13.09 -19.36
N TYR A 44 18.46 -12.32 -18.49
CA TYR A 44 17.85 -11.27 -17.68
C TYR A 44 18.66 -9.96 -17.76
N PRO A 45 18.83 -9.38 -18.95
CA PRO A 45 19.76 -8.27 -19.18
C PRO A 45 19.43 -7.01 -18.38
N HIS A 46 18.15 -6.79 -18.12
CA HIS A 46 17.64 -5.58 -17.45
C HIS A 46 17.58 -5.69 -15.91
N ALA A 47 17.69 -6.91 -15.35
CA ALA A 47 17.61 -7.16 -13.92
C ALA A 47 19.00 -7.17 -13.25
N VAL A 48 19.08 -6.83 -11.98
CA VAL A 48 20.29 -7.02 -11.15
C VAL A 48 20.38 -8.48 -10.72
N LEU A 49 21.44 -9.18 -11.09
CA LEU A 49 21.63 -10.59 -10.77
C LEU A 49 22.39 -10.77 -9.46
N LEU A 50 21.71 -11.23 -8.43
CA LEU A 50 22.28 -11.69 -7.17
C LEU A 50 22.63 -13.18 -7.30
N TYR A 51 23.93 -13.51 -7.34
CA TYR A 51 24.44 -14.84 -7.62
C TYR A 51 25.10 -15.44 -6.38
N ARG A 52 24.61 -16.58 -5.90
CA ARG A 52 25.08 -17.21 -4.66
C ARG A 52 26.48 -17.76 -4.80
N VAL A 53 27.39 -17.31 -3.93
CA VAL A 53 28.78 -17.82 -3.80
C VAL A 53 29.10 -18.00 -2.32
N GLY A 54 28.98 -19.22 -1.81
CA GLY A 54 29.14 -19.49 -0.39
C GLY A 54 28.17 -18.73 0.49
N ASP A 55 28.67 -17.92 1.44
CA ASP A 55 27.85 -17.14 2.38
C ASP A 55 27.45 -15.76 1.85
N PHE A 56 27.69 -15.50 0.55
CA PHE A 56 27.35 -14.21 -0.07
C PHE A 56 26.49 -14.40 -1.32
N PHE A 57 25.67 -13.39 -1.62
CA PHE A 57 25.20 -13.12 -2.96
C PHE A 57 26.11 -12.07 -3.59
N GLU A 58 26.80 -12.45 -4.64
CA GLU A 58 27.76 -11.60 -5.35
C GLU A 58 27.15 -11.12 -6.69
N CYS A 59 27.42 -9.88 -7.03
CA CYS A 59 27.15 -9.31 -8.34
C CYS A 59 28.48 -9.06 -9.04
N TYR A 60 28.47 -9.22 -10.37
CA TYR A 60 29.65 -8.98 -11.20
C TYR A 60 29.33 -7.98 -12.32
N PHE A 61 30.39 -7.44 -12.95
CA PHE A 61 30.28 -6.51 -14.07
C PHE A 61 29.42 -5.28 -13.75
N GLN A 62 28.49 -4.92 -14.66
CA GLN A 62 27.59 -3.77 -14.50
C GLN A 62 26.71 -3.87 -13.25
N ASP A 63 26.29 -5.09 -12.90
CA ASP A 63 25.43 -5.28 -11.74
C ASP A 63 26.18 -4.99 -10.43
N ALA A 64 27.50 -5.27 -10.39
CA ALA A 64 28.33 -4.89 -9.25
C ALA A 64 28.45 -3.37 -9.10
N VAL A 65 28.62 -2.66 -10.21
CA VAL A 65 28.69 -1.20 -10.22
C VAL A 65 27.36 -0.60 -9.75
N LYS A 66 26.23 -1.11 -10.29
CA LYS A 66 24.88 -0.68 -9.90
C LYS A 66 24.61 -0.94 -8.41
N LEU A 67 24.89 -2.16 -7.94
CA LEU A 67 24.70 -2.54 -6.55
C LEU A 67 25.50 -1.63 -5.59
N ALA A 68 26.76 -1.37 -5.93
CA ALA A 68 27.64 -0.53 -5.13
C ALA A 68 27.17 0.95 -5.10
N GLN A 69 26.73 1.49 -6.23
CA GLN A 69 26.26 2.86 -6.33
C GLN A 69 24.90 3.07 -5.63
N GLU A 70 23.93 2.17 -5.87
CA GLU A 70 22.59 2.32 -5.36
C GLU A 70 22.46 2.07 -3.87
N LEU A 71 23.31 1.20 -3.31
CA LEU A 71 23.24 0.79 -1.92
C LEU A 71 24.46 1.24 -1.08
N GLU A 72 25.31 2.10 -1.66
CA GLU A 72 26.52 2.63 -1.01
C GLU A 72 27.47 1.52 -0.49
N LEU A 73 27.56 0.41 -1.25
CA LEU A 73 28.41 -0.73 -0.91
C LEU A 73 29.80 -0.60 -1.53
N VAL A 74 30.74 -1.39 -1.01
CA VAL A 74 32.11 -1.41 -1.52
C VAL A 74 32.14 -2.08 -2.88
N LEU A 75 32.63 -1.35 -3.89
CA LEU A 75 32.99 -1.91 -5.19
C LEU A 75 34.43 -2.42 -5.14
N THR A 76 34.61 -3.69 -5.47
CA THR A 76 35.92 -4.35 -5.52
C THR A 76 36.05 -5.11 -6.84
N SER A 77 37.07 -5.93 -6.98
CA SER A 77 37.29 -6.75 -8.18
C SER A 77 37.77 -8.16 -7.82
N LYS A 78 37.39 -9.15 -8.65
CA LYS A 78 37.73 -10.57 -8.48
C LYS A 78 38.28 -11.15 -9.79
N GLN A 79 39.18 -12.10 -9.72
CA GLN A 79 39.76 -12.75 -10.89
C GLN A 79 38.74 -13.70 -11.55
N ALA A 80 38.52 -13.52 -12.83
CA ALA A 80 37.52 -14.29 -13.62
C ALA A 80 38.18 -15.22 -14.65
N GLY A 81 38.96 -16.14 -14.20
CA GLY A 81 39.75 -17.03 -15.07
C GLY A 81 40.89 -16.29 -15.74
N GLU A 82 41.18 -16.61 -17.03
CA GLU A 82 42.23 -15.97 -17.83
C GLU A 82 41.82 -14.57 -18.37
N GLN A 83 40.53 -14.22 -18.24
CA GLN A 83 40.02 -12.92 -18.71
C GLN A 83 40.58 -11.72 -17.93
N GLY A 84 41.04 -11.92 -16.69
CA GLY A 84 41.50 -10.85 -15.82
C GLY A 84 40.51 -10.52 -14.69
N ARG A 85 40.64 -9.29 -14.14
CA ARG A 85 39.81 -8.86 -13.01
C ARG A 85 38.50 -8.22 -13.50
N VAL A 86 37.40 -8.63 -12.90
CA VAL A 86 36.05 -8.09 -13.16
C VAL A 86 35.52 -7.36 -11.92
N ALA A 87 34.68 -6.35 -12.15
CA ALA A 87 34.01 -5.65 -11.07
C ALA A 87 33.20 -6.62 -10.21
N MET A 88 33.24 -6.47 -8.88
CA MET A 88 32.49 -7.28 -7.94
C MET A 88 31.99 -6.43 -6.77
N SER A 89 30.77 -6.66 -6.37
CA SER A 89 30.17 -6.23 -5.11
C SER A 89 29.25 -7.34 -4.61
N GLY A 90 28.94 -7.38 -3.32
CA GLY A 90 28.09 -8.45 -2.80
C GLY A 90 27.52 -8.14 -1.43
N VAL A 91 26.53 -8.94 -1.05
CA VAL A 91 25.80 -8.82 0.21
C VAL A 91 25.79 -10.17 0.92
N PRO A 92 25.82 -10.19 2.27
CA PRO A 92 25.75 -11.44 3.02
C PRO A 92 24.45 -12.20 2.74
N HIS A 93 24.51 -13.52 2.62
CA HIS A 93 23.35 -14.36 2.35
C HIS A 93 22.20 -14.14 3.35
N HIS A 94 22.50 -14.04 4.65
CA HIS A 94 21.45 -13.86 5.66
C HIS A 94 20.77 -12.48 5.63
N ALA A 95 21.29 -11.52 4.86
CA ALA A 95 20.77 -10.16 4.77
C ALA A 95 20.28 -9.79 3.35
N TRP A 96 20.28 -10.74 2.40
CA TRP A 96 20.01 -10.46 0.99
C TRP A 96 18.61 -9.84 0.78
N GLU A 97 17.60 -10.28 1.53
CA GLU A 97 16.23 -9.77 1.43
C GLU A 97 16.16 -8.25 1.64
N ARG A 98 16.88 -7.75 2.65
CA ARG A 98 16.95 -6.31 2.93
C ARG A 98 17.52 -5.53 1.75
N TYR A 99 18.62 -6.02 1.16
CA TYR A 99 19.26 -5.34 0.04
C TYR A 99 18.47 -5.47 -1.25
N ALA A 100 17.85 -6.61 -1.50
CA ALA A 100 16.95 -6.80 -2.62
C ALA A 100 15.73 -5.86 -2.50
N THR A 101 15.15 -5.71 -1.29
CA THR A 101 14.07 -4.74 -1.03
C THR A 101 14.48 -3.32 -1.41
N MET A 102 15.64 -2.86 -0.98
CA MET A 102 16.13 -1.52 -1.30
C MET A 102 16.29 -1.29 -2.82
N LEU A 103 16.72 -2.30 -3.58
CA LEU A 103 16.80 -2.23 -5.04
C LEU A 103 15.41 -2.19 -5.69
N VAL A 104 14.50 -3.04 -5.23
CA VAL A 104 13.14 -3.11 -5.76
C VAL A 104 12.35 -1.84 -5.44
N GLU A 105 12.50 -1.25 -4.25
CA GLU A 105 11.91 0.05 -3.90
C GLU A 105 12.40 1.19 -4.80
N LYS A 106 13.63 1.09 -5.32
CA LYS A 106 14.18 2.01 -6.32
C LYS A 106 13.76 1.67 -7.76
N GLY A 107 12.90 0.66 -7.94
CA GLY A 107 12.35 0.25 -9.24
C GLY A 107 13.25 -0.67 -10.05
N TYR A 108 14.20 -1.39 -9.42
CA TYR A 108 14.99 -2.41 -10.11
C TYR A 108 14.33 -3.79 -10.02
N ALA A 109 14.38 -4.56 -11.11
CA ALA A 109 14.14 -5.99 -11.05
C ALA A 109 15.40 -6.69 -10.51
N VAL A 110 15.23 -7.69 -9.63
CA VAL A 110 16.31 -8.46 -9.02
C VAL A 110 16.10 -9.95 -9.28
N VAL A 111 17.09 -10.60 -9.85
CA VAL A 111 17.12 -12.05 -10.11
C VAL A 111 17.95 -12.73 -9.06
N ILE A 112 17.38 -13.69 -8.37
CA ILE A 112 18.06 -14.50 -7.35
C ILE A 112 18.48 -15.82 -8.00
N CYS A 113 19.80 -16.03 -8.13
CA CYS A 113 20.39 -17.28 -8.59
C CYS A 113 21.05 -17.97 -7.39
N ASP A 114 20.37 -18.99 -6.85
CA ASP A 114 20.80 -19.69 -5.65
C ASP A 114 21.37 -21.08 -5.94
N GLN A 115 22.06 -21.66 -4.97
CA GLN A 115 22.56 -23.03 -5.03
C GLN A 115 21.42 -24.00 -4.77
N VAL A 116 21.19 -24.93 -5.71
CA VAL A 116 20.13 -25.94 -5.62
C VAL A 116 20.64 -27.31 -5.22
N GLU A 117 21.94 -27.45 -4.94
CA GLU A 117 22.58 -28.65 -4.38
C GLU A 117 23.58 -28.27 -3.28
N ASP A 118 23.85 -29.19 -2.36
CA ASP A 118 24.84 -28.98 -1.33
C ASP A 118 26.27 -29.03 -1.92
N ALA A 119 27.17 -28.18 -1.36
CA ALA A 119 28.56 -28.16 -1.80
C ALA A 119 29.31 -29.52 -1.59
N SER A 120 28.86 -30.31 -0.63
CA SER A 120 29.36 -31.66 -0.35
C SER A 120 29.05 -32.67 -1.45
N GLU A 121 27.92 -32.52 -2.16
CA GLU A 121 27.48 -33.39 -3.25
C GLU A 121 28.15 -33.06 -4.59
N ALA A 122 28.71 -31.87 -4.71
CA ALA A 122 29.32 -31.42 -5.97
C ALA A 122 30.61 -32.17 -6.34
N ALA A 123 31.22 -32.90 -5.41
CA ALA A 123 32.39 -33.78 -5.65
C ALA A 123 33.53 -33.14 -6.49
N GLY A 124 33.80 -31.84 -6.31
CA GLY A 124 34.82 -31.09 -7.04
C GLY A 124 34.35 -30.44 -8.36
N ARG A 125 33.13 -30.65 -8.79
CA ARG A 125 32.45 -29.87 -9.87
C ARG A 125 31.90 -28.54 -9.36
N LEU A 126 31.46 -27.67 -10.27
CA LEU A 126 30.75 -26.45 -9.90
C LEU A 126 29.40 -26.84 -9.28
N VAL A 127 29.12 -26.34 -8.08
CA VAL A 127 27.82 -26.49 -7.41
C VAL A 127 26.73 -25.92 -8.34
N ARG A 128 25.68 -26.71 -8.56
CA ARG A 128 24.56 -26.34 -9.43
C ARG A 128 23.81 -25.12 -8.87
N ARG A 129 23.55 -24.17 -9.74
CA ARG A 129 22.82 -22.95 -9.42
C ARG A 129 21.73 -22.74 -10.44
N GLU A 130 20.58 -22.27 -9.95
CA GLU A 130 19.44 -21.96 -10.80
C GLU A 130 18.81 -20.63 -10.38
N VAL A 131 18.08 -20.00 -11.31
CA VAL A 131 17.27 -18.84 -10.97
C VAL A 131 16.03 -19.32 -10.23
N THR A 132 16.00 -19.06 -8.93
CA THR A 132 14.92 -19.47 -8.03
C THR A 132 13.79 -18.44 -7.97
N ARG A 133 14.11 -17.13 -8.14
CA ARG A 133 13.15 -16.04 -8.03
C ARG A 133 13.52 -14.86 -8.92
N ILE A 134 12.48 -14.17 -9.39
CA ILE A 134 12.59 -12.85 -10.01
C ILE A 134 11.72 -11.89 -9.19
N LEU A 135 12.36 -10.94 -8.53
CA LEU A 135 11.68 -9.94 -7.71
C LEU A 135 11.52 -8.65 -8.50
N THR A 136 10.30 -8.19 -8.62
CA THR A 136 9.94 -6.90 -9.22
C THR A 136 9.04 -6.12 -8.26
N PRO A 137 8.83 -4.81 -8.43
CA PRO A 137 7.98 -4.04 -7.53
C PRO A 137 6.59 -4.63 -7.29
N GLY A 138 5.98 -5.27 -8.33
CA GLY A 138 4.65 -5.86 -8.27
C GLY A 138 4.60 -7.32 -7.80
N THR A 139 5.75 -8.00 -7.63
CA THR A 139 5.80 -9.46 -7.37
C THR A 139 6.39 -9.83 -6.00
N LEU A 140 6.36 -8.91 -5.03
CA LEU A 140 6.88 -9.13 -3.68
C LEU A 140 5.89 -9.94 -2.82
N LEU A 141 6.43 -10.90 -2.05
CA LEU A 141 5.67 -11.78 -1.13
C LEU A 141 6.20 -11.74 0.31
N GLU A 142 7.48 -11.42 0.49
CA GLU A 142 8.15 -11.43 1.77
C GLU A 142 7.62 -10.34 2.69
N GLU A 143 7.36 -10.69 3.96
CA GLU A 143 6.79 -9.76 4.95
C GLU A 143 7.65 -8.52 5.16
N GLY A 144 8.97 -8.69 5.21
CA GLY A 144 9.94 -7.61 5.37
C GLY A 144 9.99 -6.62 4.19
N MET A 145 9.44 -6.99 3.04
CA MET A 145 9.41 -6.18 1.81
C MET A 145 8.07 -5.46 1.59
N LEU A 146 7.04 -5.77 2.37
CA LEU A 146 5.68 -5.28 2.19
C LEU A 146 5.26 -4.34 3.31
N LYS A 147 4.58 -3.24 2.97
CA LYS A 147 3.91 -2.38 3.95
C LYS A 147 2.60 -3.05 4.42
N SER A 148 2.45 -3.23 5.73
CA SER A 148 1.30 -3.95 6.31
C SER A 148 -0.05 -3.32 5.98
N SER A 149 -0.14 -1.98 5.99
CA SER A 149 -1.36 -1.20 5.78
C SER A 149 -1.68 -0.91 4.30
N ARG A 150 -0.91 -1.46 3.33
CA ARG A 150 -1.09 -1.19 1.92
C ARG A 150 -1.00 -2.47 1.09
N ASN A 151 -1.87 -2.59 0.08
CA ASN A 151 -1.76 -3.62 -0.94
C ASN A 151 -0.56 -3.36 -1.87
N ASN A 152 0.02 -4.43 -2.42
CA ASN A 152 1.08 -4.38 -3.41
C ASN A 152 0.53 -4.83 -4.76
N TYR A 153 -0.08 -3.89 -5.50
CA TYR A 153 -0.72 -4.21 -6.77
C TYR A 153 0.29 -4.30 -7.92
N LEU A 154 0.22 -5.42 -8.64
CA LEU A 154 0.70 -5.57 -10.01
C LEU A 154 -0.48 -5.33 -10.94
N ALA A 155 -0.36 -4.42 -11.89
CA ALA A 155 -1.39 -4.13 -12.88
C ALA A 155 -0.96 -4.51 -14.30
N ALA A 156 -1.91 -4.76 -15.18
CA ALA A 156 -1.69 -4.96 -16.60
C ALA A 156 -2.72 -4.17 -17.39
N VAL A 157 -2.27 -3.46 -18.42
CA VAL A 157 -3.11 -2.58 -19.23
C VAL A 157 -3.06 -3.01 -20.70
N VAL A 158 -4.22 -3.11 -21.33
CA VAL A 158 -4.36 -3.31 -22.79
C VAL A 158 -5.17 -2.16 -23.36
N ILE A 159 -4.61 -1.44 -24.32
CA ILE A 159 -5.25 -0.28 -24.97
C ILE A 159 -5.55 -0.64 -26.43
N ALA A 160 -6.76 -0.30 -26.88
CA ALA A 160 -7.21 -0.44 -28.25
C ALA A 160 -8.01 0.80 -28.66
N ALA A 161 -7.38 1.70 -29.41
CA ALA A 161 -7.90 3.04 -29.70
C ALA A 161 -8.29 3.79 -28.41
N ASN A 162 -9.56 4.17 -28.25
CA ASN A 162 -10.04 4.86 -27.03
C ASN A 162 -10.62 3.91 -25.97
N HIS A 163 -10.46 2.58 -26.15
CA HIS A 163 -10.93 1.58 -25.20
C HIS A 163 -9.75 0.97 -24.49
N TRP A 164 -9.95 0.56 -23.25
CA TRP A 164 -8.91 -0.04 -22.42
C TRP A 164 -9.45 -1.20 -21.57
N GLY A 165 -8.57 -2.15 -21.31
CA GLY A 165 -8.78 -3.21 -20.32
C GLY A 165 -7.69 -3.14 -19.28
N LEU A 166 -8.07 -3.28 -18.02
CA LEU A 166 -7.18 -3.26 -16.87
C LEU A 166 -7.41 -4.52 -16.04
N ALA A 167 -6.34 -5.20 -15.68
CA ALA A 167 -6.35 -6.24 -14.66
C ALA A 167 -5.32 -5.90 -13.59
N TYR A 168 -5.60 -6.24 -12.35
CA TYR A 168 -4.62 -6.10 -11.27
C TYR A 168 -4.73 -7.23 -10.26
N ALA A 169 -3.60 -7.56 -9.67
CA ALA A 169 -3.49 -8.56 -8.62
C ALA A 169 -2.58 -8.09 -7.48
N ASP A 170 -2.89 -8.52 -6.26
CA ASP A 170 -1.96 -8.49 -5.14
C ASP A 170 -1.64 -9.94 -4.78
N ILE A 171 -0.44 -10.40 -5.13
CA ILE A 171 -0.04 -11.79 -4.93
C ILE A 171 0.08 -12.16 -3.45
N SER A 172 0.35 -11.18 -2.58
CA SER A 172 0.46 -11.40 -1.13
C SER A 172 -0.88 -11.74 -0.49
N THR A 173 -1.98 -11.18 -1.00
CA THR A 173 -3.35 -11.44 -0.51
C THR A 173 -4.12 -12.39 -1.43
N GLY A 174 -3.63 -12.57 -2.66
CA GLY A 174 -4.29 -13.36 -3.70
C GLY A 174 -5.42 -12.63 -4.41
N GLU A 175 -5.63 -11.33 -4.17
CA GLU A 175 -6.66 -10.54 -4.83
C GLU A 175 -6.40 -10.46 -6.34
N PHE A 176 -7.45 -10.68 -7.17
CA PHE A 176 -7.35 -10.60 -8.63
C PHE A 176 -8.63 -10.04 -9.23
N LEU A 177 -8.53 -8.84 -9.82
CA LEU A 177 -9.67 -8.12 -10.39
C LEU A 177 -9.37 -7.63 -11.80
N THR A 178 -10.46 -7.40 -12.56
CA THR A 178 -10.36 -6.84 -13.90
C THR A 178 -11.53 -5.92 -14.22
N THR A 179 -11.29 -4.95 -15.09
CA THR A 179 -12.31 -4.03 -15.60
C THR A 179 -11.98 -3.59 -17.03
N GLN A 180 -12.97 -3.04 -17.71
CA GLN A 180 -12.81 -2.51 -19.05
C GLN A 180 -13.63 -1.21 -19.16
N GLY A 181 -13.12 -0.26 -19.92
CA GLY A 181 -13.80 1.00 -20.16
C GLY A 181 -13.48 1.62 -21.52
N SER A 182 -14.19 2.68 -21.83
CA SER A 182 -13.90 3.64 -22.89
C SER A 182 -13.40 4.92 -22.23
N ASP A 183 -12.63 5.72 -22.97
CA ASP A 183 -11.98 6.93 -22.48
C ASP A 183 -10.72 6.66 -21.65
N LEU A 184 -9.58 7.05 -22.20
CA LEU A 184 -8.25 6.86 -21.63
C LEU A 184 -8.03 7.68 -20.36
N GLU A 185 -8.76 8.75 -20.15
CA GLU A 185 -8.71 9.52 -18.90
C GLU A 185 -9.19 8.70 -17.71
N HIS A 186 -10.26 7.91 -17.88
CA HIS A 186 -10.74 6.99 -16.85
C HIS A 186 -9.71 5.91 -16.51
N LEU A 187 -8.93 5.43 -17.49
CA LEU A 187 -7.81 4.52 -17.22
C LEU A 187 -6.75 5.18 -16.34
N THR A 188 -6.38 6.42 -16.69
CA THR A 188 -5.41 7.20 -15.90
C THR A 188 -5.89 7.40 -14.46
N GLN A 189 -7.16 7.79 -14.28
CA GLN A 189 -7.76 7.96 -12.95
C GLN A 189 -7.78 6.66 -12.16
N GLU A 190 -8.05 5.53 -12.82
CA GLU A 190 -8.09 4.20 -12.19
C GLU A 190 -6.69 3.73 -11.77
N LEU A 191 -5.67 3.91 -12.59
CA LEU A 191 -4.28 3.65 -12.22
C LEU A 191 -3.84 4.54 -11.04
N MET A 192 -4.19 5.82 -11.07
CA MET A 192 -3.89 6.76 -9.98
C MET A 192 -4.67 6.43 -8.69
N ARG A 193 -5.82 5.76 -8.78
CA ARG A 193 -6.56 5.23 -7.62
C ARG A 193 -5.88 4.00 -7.03
N LEU A 194 -5.52 3.05 -7.87
CA LEU A 194 -4.89 1.79 -7.48
C LEU A 194 -3.48 1.99 -6.93
N GLN A 195 -2.74 2.96 -7.47
CA GLN A 195 -1.33 3.18 -7.13
C GLN A 195 -0.52 1.88 -7.26
N PRO A 196 -0.53 1.21 -8.43
CA PRO A 196 0.17 -0.05 -8.60
C PRO A 196 1.68 0.15 -8.44
N SER A 197 2.34 -0.86 -7.87
CA SER A 197 3.80 -0.87 -7.75
C SER A 197 4.49 -1.13 -9.09
N GLU A 198 3.77 -1.83 -9.99
CA GLU A 198 4.25 -2.15 -11.34
C GLU A 198 3.07 -2.27 -12.30
N VAL A 199 3.26 -1.82 -13.55
CA VAL A 199 2.26 -1.90 -14.62
C VAL A 199 2.85 -2.60 -15.83
N LEU A 200 2.22 -3.69 -16.26
CA LEU A 200 2.60 -4.43 -17.46
C LEU A 200 1.96 -3.77 -18.69
N VAL A 201 2.78 -3.50 -19.71
CA VAL A 201 2.32 -2.88 -20.95
C VAL A 201 2.74 -3.75 -22.15
N PRO A 202 1.80 -4.35 -22.91
CA PRO A 202 2.12 -5.09 -24.12
C PRO A 202 2.59 -4.14 -25.23
N THR A 203 3.76 -4.42 -25.80
CA THR A 203 4.40 -3.57 -26.81
C THR A 203 5.17 -4.40 -27.82
N ASN A 204 5.56 -3.76 -28.93
CA ASN A 204 6.50 -4.27 -29.91
C ASN A 204 7.89 -3.62 -29.76
N ALA A 205 8.21 -3.08 -28.61
CA ALA A 205 9.50 -2.47 -28.32
C ALA A 205 10.66 -3.47 -28.53
N PRO A 206 11.84 -3.03 -28.98
CA PRO A 206 13.01 -3.89 -29.10
C PRO A 206 13.58 -4.34 -27.73
N ASP A 207 13.31 -3.59 -26.67
CA ASP A 207 13.78 -3.78 -25.30
C ASP A 207 12.73 -4.48 -24.42
N LEU A 208 12.06 -5.48 -24.96
CA LEU A 208 11.10 -6.32 -24.18
C LEU A 208 11.76 -6.87 -22.91
N GLY A 209 11.00 -6.88 -21.83
CA GLY A 209 11.47 -7.31 -20.50
C GLY A 209 12.14 -6.19 -19.69
N SER A 210 12.31 -4.98 -20.25
CA SER A 210 12.80 -3.83 -19.48
C SER A 210 11.76 -3.37 -18.48
N LEU A 211 12.25 -2.94 -17.29
CA LEU A 211 11.47 -2.28 -16.25
C LEU A 211 11.85 -0.81 -16.23
N LEU A 212 10.94 0.05 -16.68
CA LEU A 212 11.09 1.50 -16.61
C LEU A 212 10.74 1.96 -15.19
N ARG A 213 11.63 2.74 -14.60
CA ARG A 213 11.42 3.31 -13.26
C ARG A 213 10.53 4.54 -13.29
N PRO A 214 9.97 4.97 -12.16
CA PRO A 214 9.21 6.22 -12.11
C PRO A 214 10.01 7.40 -12.66
N GLY A 215 9.42 8.15 -13.61
CA GLY A 215 10.06 9.25 -14.32
C GLY A 215 10.85 8.86 -15.57
N GLU A 216 11.13 7.59 -15.82
CA GLU A 216 11.70 7.12 -17.08
C GLU A 216 10.60 7.01 -18.14
N THR A 217 10.92 7.46 -19.35
CA THR A 217 9.99 7.44 -20.49
C THR A 217 10.51 6.55 -21.61
N SER A 218 9.60 5.96 -22.37
CA SER A 218 9.92 5.24 -23.59
C SER A 218 8.97 5.66 -24.71
N PRO A 219 9.41 5.78 -25.96
CA PRO A 219 8.54 6.08 -27.09
C PRO A 219 7.51 4.98 -27.37
N HIS A 220 7.66 3.83 -26.73
CA HIS A 220 6.75 2.68 -26.82
C HIS A 220 5.69 2.66 -25.72
N LEU A 221 5.75 3.60 -24.79
CA LEU A 221 4.75 3.77 -23.74
C LEU A 221 3.62 4.68 -24.26
N PRO A 222 2.34 4.30 -24.12
CA PRO A 222 1.21 5.18 -24.42
C PRO A 222 1.25 6.48 -23.59
N GLU A 223 1.05 7.63 -24.24
CA GLU A 223 1.12 8.96 -23.61
C GLU A 223 0.11 9.15 -22.46
N CYS A 224 -1.01 8.41 -22.46
CA CYS A 224 -2.01 8.47 -21.40
C CYS A 224 -1.58 7.83 -20.08
N LEU A 225 -0.45 7.10 -20.06
CA LEU A 225 0.01 6.43 -18.85
C LEU A 225 0.84 7.37 -17.96
N PRO A 226 0.49 7.51 -16.66
CA PRO A 226 1.20 8.41 -15.75
C PRO A 226 2.67 8.02 -15.57
N PRO A 227 3.64 8.96 -15.66
CA PRO A 227 5.07 8.66 -15.54
C PRO A 227 5.50 8.29 -14.10
N SER A 228 4.59 8.32 -13.14
CA SER A 228 4.88 8.09 -11.72
C SER A 228 4.97 6.61 -11.34
N PHE A 229 4.70 5.67 -12.25
CA PHE A 229 4.72 4.24 -11.98
C PHE A 229 5.93 3.55 -12.61
N CYS A 230 6.22 2.32 -12.12
CA CYS A 230 7.12 1.42 -12.82
C CYS A 230 6.37 0.71 -13.97
N TYR A 231 6.97 0.65 -15.16
CA TYR A 231 6.38 0.00 -16.33
C TYR A 231 7.25 -1.15 -16.83
N SER A 232 6.68 -2.35 -16.91
CA SER A 232 7.32 -3.51 -17.53
C SER A 232 6.83 -3.67 -18.97
N LEU A 233 7.76 -3.54 -19.93
CA LEU A 233 7.49 -3.71 -21.35
C LEU A 233 7.43 -5.20 -21.70
N ARG A 234 6.27 -5.66 -22.17
CA ARG A 234 6.02 -7.10 -22.42
C ARG A 234 5.65 -7.38 -23.87
N SER A 235 5.91 -8.60 -24.31
CA SER A 235 5.46 -9.08 -25.63
C SER A 235 3.92 -9.05 -25.73
N GLN A 236 3.40 -8.78 -26.92
CA GLN A 236 1.95 -8.74 -27.18
C GLN A 236 1.30 -10.13 -27.16
N LEU A 237 2.05 -11.19 -27.39
CA LEU A 237 1.51 -12.55 -27.56
C LEU A 237 0.71 -13.04 -26.35
N PRO A 238 1.20 -12.95 -25.10
CA PRO A 238 0.43 -13.37 -23.91
C PRO A 238 -0.86 -12.55 -23.68
N PHE A 239 -0.91 -11.34 -24.24
CA PHE A 239 -2.07 -10.43 -24.17
C PHE A 239 -3.00 -10.58 -25.39
N SER A 240 -2.78 -11.55 -26.25
CA SER A 240 -3.69 -11.85 -27.36
C SER A 240 -4.91 -12.61 -26.84
N GLN A 241 -6.06 -12.45 -27.52
CA GLN A 241 -7.29 -13.17 -27.16
C GLN A 241 -7.12 -14.69 -27.21
N GLY A 242 -6.31 -15.17 -28.17
CA GLY A 242 -6.04 -16.60 -28.39
C GLY A 242 -5.23 -17.25 -27.27
N GLU A 243 -4.39 -16.49 -26.57
CA GLU A 243 -3.55 -16.98 -25.46
C GLU A 243 -4.18 -16.68 -24.09
N ALA A 244 -4.66 -15.46 -23.90
CA ALA A 244 -5.16 -14.98 -22.61
C ALA A 244 -6.40 -15.75 -22.12
N ARG A 245 -7.39 -15.95 -23.02
CA ARG A 245 -8.64 -16.63 -22.68
C ARG A 245 -8.44 -18.11 -22.27
N PRO A 246 -7.76 -18.96 -23.04
CA PRO A 246 -7.49 -20.34 -22.65
C PRO A 246 -6.72 -20.45 -21.32
N ARG A 247 -5.72 -19.57 -21.09
CA ARG A 247 -4.95 -19.52 -19.84
C ARG A 247 -5.84 -19.30 -18.63
N LEU A 248 -6.77 -18.33 -18.68
CA LEU A 248 -7.72 -18.07 -17.59
C LEU A 248 -8.67 -19.25 -17.36
N LEU A 249 -9.21 -19.86 -18.43
CA LEU A 249 -10.06 -21.05 -18.35
C LEU A 249 -9.35 -22.21 -17.66
N GLN A 250 -8.10 -22.45 -18.02
CA GLN A 250 -7.25 -23.50 -17.45
C GLN A 250 -6.91 -23.21 -15.98
N LYS A 251 -6.49 -21.99 -15.66
CA LYS A 251 -6.12 -21.58 -14.30
C LYS A 251 -7.25 -21.77 -13.32
N PHE A 252 -8.45 -21.30 -13.67
CA PHE A 252 -9.62 -21.37 -12.78
C PHE A 252 -10.45 -22.64 -12.96
N LYS A 253 -10.04 -23.55 -13.86
CA LYS A 253 -10.73 -24.83 -14.16
C LYS A 253 -12.20 -24.62 -14.48
N VAL A 254 -12.53 -23.59 -15.28
CA VAL A 254 -13.89 -23.24 -15.71
C VAL A 254 -14.06 -23.46 -17.21
N ARG A 255 -15.30 -23.71 -17.67
CA ARG A 255 -15.63 -23.88 -19.08
C ARG A 255 -15.95 -22.58 -19.80
N SER A 256 -16.36 -21.55 -19.05
CA SER A 256 -16.72 -20.23 -19.55
C SER A 256 -16.25 -19.16 -18.55
N LEU A 257 -15.97 -17.94 -19.01
CA LEU A 257 -15.66 -16.78 -18.18
C LEU A 257 -16.91 -16.03 -17.70
N GLU A 258 -18.12 -16.46 -18.08
CA GLU A 258 -19.37 -15.87 -17.64
C GLU A 258 -19.51 -15.85 -16.10
N GLY A 259 -19.18 -16.98 -15.45
CA GLY A 259 -19.19 -17.10 -13.99
C GLY A 259 -18.15 -16.23 -13.27
N LEU A 260 -17.20 -15.66 -14.02
CA LEU A 260 -16.21 -14.67 -13.55
C LEU A 260 -16.62 -13.24 -13.90
N GLY A 261 -17.75 -13.05 -14.61
CA GLY A 261 -18.30 -11.75 -14.98
C GLY A 261 -17.51 -11.01 -16.07
N CYS A 262 -16.56 -11.64 -16.75
CA CYS A 262 -15.68 -10.95 -17.72
C CYS A 262 -15.75 -11.49 -19.15
N ASP A 263 -16.66 -12.41 -19.48
CA ASP A 263 -16.75 -13.03 -20.82
C ASP A 263 -17.01 -12.00 -21.94
N HIS A 264 -17.80 -10.96 -21.62
CA HIS A 264 -18.15 -9.85 -22.51
C HIS A 264 -17.13 -8.69 -22.48
N LEU A 265 -16.00 -8.83 -21.76
CA LEU A 265 -14.97 -7.80 -21.59
C LEU A 265 -13.65 -8.24 -22.25
N PRO A 266 -13.52 -8.20 -23.59
CA PRO A 266 -12.38 -8.80 -24.29
C PRO A 266 -11.03 -8.17 -23.93
N LEU A 267 -10.95 -6.85 -23.70
CA LEU A 267 -9.70 -6.20 -23.32
C LEU A 267 -9.33 -6.50 -21.86
N ALA A 268 -10.31 -6.59 -20.96
CA ALA A 268 -10.12 -7.03 -19.58
C ALA A 268 -9.57 -8.46 -19.50
N VAL A 269 -10.13 -9.39 -20.31
CA VAL A 269 -9.66 -10.76 -20.43
C VAL A 269 -8.20 -10.82 -20.93
N ARG A 270 -7.85 -10.02 -21.93
CA ARG A 270 -6.49 -9.91 -22.45
C ARG A 270 -5.51 -9.40 -21.38
N ALA A 271 -5.88 -8.36 -20.66
CA ALA A 271 -5.07 -7.82 -19.57
C ALA A 271 -4.87 -8.85 -18.45
N ALA A 272 -5.95 -9.54 -18.02
CA ALA A 272 -5.89 -10.55 -16.99
C ALA A 272 -5.04 -11.78 -17.39
N GLY A 273 -5.15 -12.23 -18.64
CA GLY A 273 -4.35 -13.35 -19.13
C GLY A 273 -2.86 -13.05 -19.27
N GLY A 274 -2.52 -11.84 -19.73
CA GLY A 274 -1.13 -11.37 -19.78
C GLY A 274 -0.51 -11.16 -18.40
N LEU A 275 -1.29 -10.66 -17.44
CA LEU A 275 -0.85 -10.54 -16.04
C LEU A 275 -0.57 -11.92 -15.43
N LEU A 276 -1.45 -12.88 -15.66
CA LEU A 276 -1.28 -14.25 -15.16
C LEU A 276 -0.03 -14.91 -15.74
N GLU A 277 0.24 -14.75 -17.04
CA GLU A 277 1.46 -15.25 -17.68
C GLU A 277 2.72 -14.67 -17.02
N TYR A 278 2.72 -13.36 -16.79
CA TYR A 278 3.85 -12.71 -16.14
C TYR A 278 4.11 -13.24 -14.73
N LEU A 279 3.06 -13.49 -13.97
CA LEU A 279 3.20 -14.11 -12.64
C LEU A 279 3.74 -15.53 -12.71
N GLU A 280 3.31 -16.32 -13.68
CA GLU A 280 3.83 -17.69 -13.92
C GLU A 280 5.32 -17.66 -14.34
N ASP A 281 5.72 -16.70 -15.17
CA ASP A 281 7.11 -16.52 -15.60
C ASP A 281 8.03 -16.05 -14.46
N THR A 282 7.56 -15.14 -13.60
CA THR A 282 8.38 -14.55 -12.51
C THR A 282 8.47 -15.45 -11.29
N GLN A 283 7.43 -16.21 -10.95
CA GLN A 283 7.38 -17.06 -9.76
C GLN A 283 7.89 -18.51 -9.99
N LYS A 284 8.09 -18.90 -11.24
CA LYS A 284 8.68 -20.20 -11.67
C LYS A 284 8.27 -21.42 -10.84
N GLU A 285 9.03 -21.72 -9.77
CA GLU A 285 8.82 -22.89 -8.92
C GLU A 285 7.73 -22.69 -7.87
N ASN A 286 7.34 -21.44 -7.60
CA ASN A 286 6.37 -21.10 -6.57
C ASN A 286 4.99 -20.83 -7.21
N PRO A 287 3.98 -21.69 -7.00
CA PRO A 287 2.67 -21.47 -7.57
C PRO A 287 2.03 -20.21 -6.98
N VAL A 288 1.55 -19.31 -7.84
CA VAL A 288 0.79 -18.15 -7.40
C VAL A 288 -0.66 -18.56 -7.11
N THR A 289 -1.06 -18.43 -5.86
CA THR A 289 -2.41 -18.77 -5.42
C THR A 289 -3.28 -17.51 -5.46
N LEU A 290 -3.88 -17.24 -6.63
CA LEU A 290 -4.84 -16.16 -6.82
C LEU A 290 -6.26 -16.62 -6.46
N GLN A 291 -7.07 -15.68 -5.99
CA GLN A 291 -8.53 -15.85 -5.89
C GLN A 291 -9.13 -15.92 -7.31
N ARG A 292 -10.38 -16.36 -7.38
CA ARG A 292 -11.11 -16.30 -8.65
C ARG A 292 -11.17 -14.88 -9.16
N LEU A 293 -10.88 -14.71 -10.46
CA LEU A 293 -10.98 -13.42 -11.13
C LEU A 293 -12.39 -12.86 -10.97
N ARG A 294 -12.49 -11.58 -10.62
CA ARG A 294 -13.77 -10.86 -10.53
C ARG A 294 -13.69 -9.60 -11.39
N SER A 295 -14.76 -9.32 -12.10
CA SER A 295 -14.94 -8.05 -12.79
C SER A 295 -15.63 -7.03 -11.88
N TYR A 296 -15.36 -5.75 -12.12
CA TYR A 296 -16.05 -4.62 -11.49
C TYR A 296 -16.24 -3.51 -12.51
N THR A 297 -17.19 -2.63 -12.21
CA THR A 297 -17.47 -1.45 -13.02
C THR A 297 -17.03 -0.20 -12.25
N VAL A 298 -16.27 0.68 -12.90
CA VAL A 298 -15.77 1.92 -12.25
C VAL A 298 -16.92 2.81 -11.79
N THR A 299 -18.01 2.83 -12.56
CA THR A 299 -19.20 3.64 -12.28
C THR A 299 -20.08 3.14 -11.12
N ASP A 300 -19.78 1.98 -10.52
CA ASP A 300 -20.49 1.48 -9.32
C ASP A 300 -20.08 2.23 -8.04
N TYR A 301 -19.07 3.06 -8.13
CA TYR A 301 -18.50 3.80 -7.00
C TYR A 301 -18.51 5.30 -7.23
N LEU A 302 -18.54 6.06 -6.15
CA LEU A 302 -18.32 7.51 -6.17
C LEU A 302 -16.95 7.81 -6.81
N ILE A 303 -16.96 8.59 -7.86
CA ILE A 303 -15.74 8.99 -8.55
C ILE A 303 -15.11 10.18 -7.81
N VAL A 304 -13.87 9.98 -7.37
CA VAL A 304 -13.01 11.03 -6.79
C VAL A 304 -11.74 11.03 -7.62
N ASP A 305 -11.52 12.06 -8.43
CA ASP A 305 -10.33 12.16 -9.28
C ASP A 305 -9.04 12.32 -8.45
N ASN A 306 -7.91 12.19 -9.11
CA ASN A 306 -6.61 12.24 -8.42
C ASN A 306 -6.37 13.58 -7.72
N GLN A 307 -6.77 14.67 -8.35
CA GLN A 307 -6.59 16.02 -7.80
C GLN A 307 -7.47 16.20 -6.56
N THR A 308 -8.72 15.77 -6.63
CA THR A 308 -9.64 15.80 -5.47
C THR A 308 -9.12 14.94 -4.32
N ARG A 309 -8.58 13.73 -4.60
CA ARG A 309 -7.96 12.89 -3.56
C ARG A 309 -6.79 13.59 -2.86
N ARG A 310 -5.94 14.29 -3.63
CA ARG A 310 -4.84 15.10 -3.08
C ARG A 310 -5.36 16.28 -2.28
N ASN A 311 -6.28 17.07 -2.84
CA ASN A 311 -6.81 18.29 -2.21
C ASN A 311 -7.56 17.99 -0.90
N LEU A 312 -8.31 16.87 -0.85
CA LEU A 312 -8.98 16.40 0.36
C LEU A 312 -8.05 15.62 1.31
N GLU A 313 -6.78 15.38 0.93
CA GLU A 313 -5.80 14.65 1.74
C GLU A 313 -6.34 13.31 2.24
N ILE A 314 -6.94 12.52 1.33
CA ILE A 314 -7.68 11.31 1.73
C ILE A 314 -6.74 10.26 2.32
N THR A 315 -5.60 9.97 1.70
CA THR A 315 -4.68 8.91 2.13
C THR A 315 -3.31 9.39 2.59
N GLN A 316 -2.96 10.63 2.27
CA GLN A 316 -1.70 11.27 2.61
C GLN A 316 -1.84 12.79 2.51
N THR A 317 -1.02 13.53 3.26
CA THR A 317 -0.99 15.00 3.22
C THR A 317 -0.38 15.51 1.92
N VAL A 318 -0.83 16.70 1.46
CA VAL A 318 -0.30 17.34 0.24
C VAL A 318 1.12 17.83 0.46
N ARG A 319 1.40 18.38 1.64
CA ARG A 319 2.67 19.03 1.95
C ARG A 319 3.84 18.05 2.02
N ASP A 320 3.69 16.99 2.81
CA ASP A 320 4.79 16.12 3.17
C ASP A 320 4.60 14.67 2.68
N GLY A 321 3.47 14.38 2.01
CA GLY A 321 3.12 13.02 1.55
C GLY A 321 2.96 12.00 2.68
N THR A 322 2.73 12.45 3.92
CA THR A 322 2.66 11.59 5.10
C THR A 322 1.25 11.04 5.33
N PHE A 323 1.19 9.87 5.97
CA PHE A 323 -0.07 9.28 6.44
C PHE A 323 -0.69 10.11 7.55
N HIS A 324 0.13 10.56 8.52
CA HIS A 324 -0.33 11.39 9.64
C HIS A 324 -0.87 12.73 9.14
N GLY A 325 -2.06 13.10 9.55
CA GLY A 325 -2.76 14.29 9.09
C GLY A 325 -3.67 14.08 7.88
N SER A 326 -3.78 12.86 7.34
CA SER A 326 -4.74 12.50 6.29
C SER A 326 -6.10 12.08 6.86
N LEU A 327 -7.14 12.00 5.99
CA LEU A 327 -8.43 11.45 6.40
C LEU A 327 -8.29 9.98 6.85
N LEU A 328 -7.52 9.18 6.11
CA LEU A 328 -7.27 7.78 6.48
C LEU A 328 -6.67 7.68 7.89
N TRP A 329 -5.72 8.53 8.25
CA TRP A 329 -5.17 8.59 9.61
C TRP A 329 -6.24 8.91 10.66
N ALA A 330 -7.11 9.87 10.38
CA ALA A 330 -8.16 10.27 11.32
C ALA A 330 -9.18 9.13 11.56
N LEU A 331 -9.46 8.33 10.54
CA LEU A 331 -10.46 7.25 10.60
C LEU A 331 -9.87 5.91 11.03
N ASP A 332 -8.56 5.68 10.85
CA ASP A 332 -7.95 4.37 11.12
C ASP A 332 -7.85 4.09 12.62
N LYS A 333 -8.82 3.34 13.10
CA LYS A 333 -8.85 2.74 14.43
C LYS A 333 -8.91 1.21 14.35
N THR A 334 -8.50 0.66 13.21
CA THR A 334 -8.47 -0.79 13.00
C THR A 334 -7.45 -1.49 13.90
N SER A 335 -7.69 -2.75 14.20
CA SER A 335 -6.84 -3.58 15.05
C SER A 335 -5.94 -4.52 14.24
N THR A 336 -6.31 -4.80 12.98
CA THR A 336 -5.62 -5.74 12.09
C THR A 336 -5.08 -5.04 10.84
N ALA A 337 -4.00 -5.57 10.27
CA ALA A 337 -3.47 -5.08 8.99
C ALA A 337 -4.49 -5.23 7.84
N MET A 338 -5.28 -6.31 7.86
CA MET A 338 -6.36 -6.56 6.91
C MET A 338 -7.44 -5.49 6.99
N GLY A 339 -7.83 -5.08 8.20
CA GLY A 339 -8.76 -3.99 8.44
C GLY A 339 -8.24 -2.65 7.90
N GLY A 340 -6.97 -2.33 8.16
CA GLY A 340 -6.33 -1.10 7.63
C GLY A 340 -6.34 -1.06 6.10
N ARG A 341 -6.03 -2.17 5.42
CA ARG A 341 -6.13 -2.29 3.95
C ARG A 341 -7.59 -2.15 3.46
N ALA A 342 -8.54 -2.76 4.16
CA ALA A 342 -9.95 -2.66 3.83
C ALA A 342 -10.48 -1.23 3.98
N LEU A 343 -10.16 -0.52 5.06
CA LEU A 343 -10.54 0.89 5.26
C LEU A 343 -9.97 1.78 4.14
N ARG A 344 -8.69 1.60 3.80
CA ARG A 344 -8.07 2.33 2.69
C ARG A 344 -8.81 2.08 1.37
N ARG A 345 -9.17 0.83 1.06
CA ARG A 345 -9.96 0.49 -0.13
C ARG A 345 -11.34 1.13 -0.11
N TRP A 346 -12.04 1.14 1.03
CA TRP A 346 -13.36 1.77 1.15
C TRP A 346 -13.31 3.27 0.91
N LEU A 347 -12.27 3.95 1.41
CA LEU A 347 -12.06 5.39 1.15
C LEU A 347 -11.78 5.70 -0.32
N LEU A 348 -11.11 4.79 -1.02
CA LEU A 348 -10.81 4.94 -2.45
C LEU A 348 -11.95 4.45 -3.37
N GLN A 349 -12.94 3.73 -2.84
CA GLN A 349 -14.11 3.23 -3.54
C GLN A 349 -15.39 3.42 -2.69
N PRO A 350 -15.82 4.67 -2.44
CA PRO A 350 -17.05 4.93 -1.69
C PRO A 350 -18.27 4.45 -2.48
N LEU A 351 -19.30 3.99 -1.78
CA LEU A 351 -20.46 3.35 -2.38
C LEU A 351 -21.44 4.37 -2.96
N LEU A 352 -22.11 3.99 -4.05
CA LEU A 352 -23.33 4.63 -4.55
C LEU A 352 -24.60 3.89 -4.08
N ASP A 353 -24.47 2.62 -3.70
CA ASP A 353 -25.59 1.81 -3.22
C ASP A 353 -25.96 2.16 -1.78
N ILE A 354 -27.12 2.79 -1.61
CA ILE A 354 -27.68 3.19 -0.30
C ILE A 354 -27.88 1.97 0.62
N LYS A 355 -28.23 0.80 0.08
CA LYS A 355 -28.45 -0.41 0.90
C LYS A 355 -27.13 -0.88 1.52
N GLY A 356 -26.06 -0.89 0.73
CA GLY A 356 -24.72 -1.21 1.22
C GLY A 356 -24.22 -0.19 2.25
N ILE A 357 -24.46 1.11 2.03
CA ILE A 357 -24.12 2.17 2.98
C ILE A 357 -24.88 1.97 4.31
N ARG A 358 -26.20 1.78 4.26
CA ARG A 358 -27.03 1.56 5.46
C ARG A 358 -26.62 0.30 6.21
N ALA A 359 -26.29 -0.79 5.52
CA ALA A 359 -25.83 -2.02 6.16
C ALA A 359 -24.54 -1.79 7.00
N ARG A 360 -23.61 -0.96 6.52
CA ARG A 360 -22.43 -0.55 7.29
C ARG A 360 -22.82 0.33 8.47
N GLN A 361 -23.68 1.31 8.27
CA GLN A 361 -24.19 2.20 9.35
C GLN A 361 -24.94 1.42 10.43
N ASP A 362 -25.77 0.44 10.06
CA ASP A 362 -26.49 -0.42 11.00
C ASP A 362 -25.51 -1.21 11.87
N THR A 363 -24.41 -1.70 11.29
CA THR A 363 -23.36 -2.40 12.03
C THR A 363 -22.64 -1.47 13.00
N ILE A 364 -22.29 -0.26 12.57
CA ILE A 364 -21.68 0.75 13.45
C ILE A 364 -22.63 1.09 14.61
N GLN A 365 -23.91 1.29 14.31
CA GLN A 365 -24.94 1.59 15.34
C GLN A 365 -25.03 0.46 16.38
N GLU A 366 -25.13 -0.81 15.94
CA GLU A 366 -25.18 -1.96 16.83
C GLU A 366 -23.95 -2.05 17.75
N LEU A 367 -22.76 -1.79 17.18
CA LEU A 367 -21.51 -1.79 17.96
C LEU A 367 -21.38 -0.58 18.89
N MET A 368 -21.99 0.56 18.59
CA MET A 368 -22.03 1.73 19.47
C MET A 368 -22.95 1.49 20.67
N GLU A 369 -24.10 0.89 20.43
CA GLU A 369 -25.10 0.59 21.46
C GLU A 369 -24.63 -0.53 22.42
N ASN A 370 -23.79 -1.46 21.94
CA ASN A 370 -23.25 -2.57 22.72
C ASN A 370 -21.74 -2.37 22.99
N THR A 371 -21.42 -1.58 24.01
CA THR A 371 -20.04 -1.29 24.41
C THR A 371 -19.23 -2.53 24.81
N PRO A 372 -19.75 -3.49 25.60
CA PRO A 372 -19.02 -4.73 25.88
C PRO A 372 -18.62 -5.48 24.60
N LEU A 373 -19.58 -5.75 23.70
CA LEU A 373 -19.31 -6.40 22.41
C LEU A 373 -18.21 -5.68 21.62
N ARG A 374 -18.28 -4.35 21.52
CA ARG A 374 -17.29 -3.57 20.80
C ARG A 374 -15.89 -3.70 21.39
N GLN A 375 -15.76 -3.65 22.70
CA GLN A 375 -14.47 -3.75 23.41
C GLN A 375 -13.88 -5.16 23.29
N ASP A 376 -14.68 -6.19 23.52
CA ASP A 376 -14.26 -7.58 23.44
C ASP A 376 -13.87 -7.96 22.00
N LEU A 377 -14.65 -7.51 21.03
CA LEU A 377 -14.32 -7.68 19.59
C LEU A 377 -12.98 -7.03 19.26
N ARG A 378 -12.72 -5.82 19.70
CA ARG A 378 -11.42 -5.15 19.48
C ARG A 378 -10.26 -5.87 20.14
N GLN A 379 -10.47 -6.39 21.35
CA GLN A 379 -9.45 -7.14 22.08
C GLN A 379 -9.10 -8.45 21.36
N LEU A 380 -10.10 -9.15 20.84
CA LEU A 380 -9.92 -10.39 20.13
C LEU A 380 -9.26 -10.18 18.76
N LEU A 381 -9.70 -9.15 18.02
CA LEU A 381 -9.12 -8.78 16.72
C LEU A 381 -7.62 -8.46 16.80
N ARG A 382 -7.13 -7.88 17.90
CA ARG A 382 -5.69 -7.63 18.11
C ARG A 382 -4.85 -8.91 18.21
N GLN A 383 -5.47 -10.06 18.45
CA GLN A 383 -4.82 -11.36 18.55
C GLN A 383 -4.84 -12.12 17.21
N ILE A 384 -5.48 -11.57 16.18
CA ILE A 384 -5.56 -12.17 14.85
C ILE A 384 -4.47 -11.56 13.97
N TYR A 385 -3.55 -12.39 13.49
CA TYR A 385 -2.52 -12.01 12.56
C TYR A 385 -3.09 -11.78 11.14
N ASP A 386 -2.24 -11.37 10.20
CA ASP A 386 -2.62 -11.11 8.82
C ASP A 386 -2.91 -12.42 8.06
N LEU A 387 -4.13 -12.94 8.22
CA LEU A 387 -4.58 -14.18 7.60
C LEU A 387 -4.47 -14.16 6.07
N GLU A 388 -4.70 -12.99 5.42
CA GLU A 388 -4.59 -12.87 3.97
C GLU A 388 -3.16 -13.14 3.50
N ARG A 389 -2.17 -12.50 4.12
CA ARG A 389 -0.76 -12.63 3.75
C ARG A 389 -0.15 -13.96 4.19
N LEU A 390 -0.51 -14.45 5.37
CA LEU A 390 -0.09 -15.79 5.83
C LEU A 390 -0.56 -16.87 4.86
N THR A 391 -1.82 -16.80 4.43
CA THR A 391 -2.39 -17.72 3.43
C THR A 391 -1.72 -17.55 2.06
N GLY A 392 -1.39 -16.32 1.66
CA GLY A 392 -0.66 -16.03 0.42
C GLY A 392 0.71 -16.68 0.41
N ARG A 393 1.48 -16.54 1.49
CA ARG A 393 2.80 -17.18 1.64
C ARG A 393 2.71 -18.72 1.72
N ALA A 394 1.71 -19.26 2.40
CA ALA A 394 1.50 -20.71 2.41
C ALA A 394 1.20 -21.24 1.00
N GLY A 395 0.31 -20.59 0.28
CA GLY A 395 -0.08 -20.96 -1.09
C GLY A 395 1.04 -20.82 -2.12
N SER A 396 1.96 -19.88 -1.95
CA SER A 396 3.13 -19.68 -2.82
C SER A 396 4.33 -20.54 -2.43
N GLY A 397 4.25 -21.32 -1.35
CA GLY A 397 5.36 -22.13 -0.88
C GLY A 397 6.47 -21.37 -0.14
N THR A 398 6.28 -20.08 0.16
CA THR A 398 7.28 -19.23 0.84
C THR A 398 7.08 -19.12 2.36
N ALA A 399 5.94 -19.59 2.89
CA ALA A 399 5.70 -19.60 4.32
C ALA A 399 6.71 -20.45 5.09
N ASN A 400 7.21 -19.94 6.20
CA ASN A 400 8.02 -20.66 7.17
C ASN A 400 7.14 -21.25 8.30
N ALA A 401 7.77 -21.99 9.23
CA ALA A 401 7.04 -22.64 10.31
C ALA A 401 6.39 -21.65 11.29
N ARG A 402 6.99 -20.47 11.51
CA ARG A 402 6.40 -19.40 12.34
C ARG A 402 5.14 -18.83 11.72
N ASP A 403 5.11 -18.72 10.38
CA ASP A 403 3.93 -18.27 9.63
C ASP A 403 2.75 -19.22 9.84
N LEU A 404 3.01 -20.54 9.81
CA LEU A 404 1.96 -21.54 10.04
C LEU A 404 1.49 -21.57 11.51
N VAL A 405 2.38 -21.34 12.47
CA VAL A 405 1.99 -21.19 13.89
C VAL A 405 1.14 -19.93 14.08
N ALA A 406 1.54 -18.78 13.53
CA ALA A 406 0.75 -17.55 13.60
C ALA A 406 -0.62 -17.71 12.92
N LEU A 407 -0.69 -18.46 11.82
CA LEU A 407 -1.95 -18.81 11.18
C LEU A 407 -2.82 -19.67 12.12
N ALA A 408 -2.25 -20.72 12.71
CA ALA A 408 -2.95 -21.61 13.64
C ALA A 408 -3.48 -20.86 14.87
N ASP A 409 -2.66 -19.97 15.46
CA ASP A 409 -3.07 -19.11 16.58
C ASP A 409 -4.27 -18.26 16.21
N SER A 410 -4.25 -17.64 15.02
CA SER A 410 -5.35 -16.80 14.54
C SER A 410 -6.62 -17.62 14.27
N LEU A 411 -6.50 -18.78 13.62
CA LEU A 411 -7.63 -19.65 13.33
C LEU A 411 -8.27 -20.20 14.62
N SER A 412 -7.48 -20.48 15.65
CA SER A 412 -7.95 -20.94 16.96
C SER A 412 -8.80 -19.90 17.71
N ARG A 413 -8.71 -18.61 17.34
CA ARG A 413 -9.55 -17.53 17.90
C ARG A 413 -10.91 -17.40 17.22
N LEU A 414 -11.10 -18.02 16.07
CA LEU A 414 -12.34 -17.88 15.30
C LEU A 414 -13.58 -18.42 15.98
N PRO A 415 -13.56 -19.55 16.70
CA PRO A 415 -14.73 -20.00 17.49
C PRO A 415 -15.13 -19.00 18.57
N GLU A 416 -14.17 -18.37 19.27
CA GLU A 416 -14.42 -17.31 20.25
C GLU A 416 -15.05 -16.10 19.58
N LEU A 417 -14.54 -15.70 18.41
CA LEU A 417 -15.09 -14.61 17.59
C LEU A 417 -16.55 -14.92 17.18
N SER A 418 -16.83 -16.15 16.71
CA SER A 418 -18.17 -16.59 16.34
C SER A 418 -19.16 -16.55 17.52
N ASN A 419 -18.74 -17.01 18.69
CA ASN A 419 -19.55 -16.97 19.90
C ASN A 419 -19.86 -15.54 20.37
N LEU A 420 -18.88 -14.64 20.25
CA LEU A 420 -19.04 -13.23 20.64
C LEU A 420 -20.12 -12.53 19.82
N VAL A 421 -20.26 -12.86 18.51
CA VAL A 421 -21.21 -12.23 17.60
C VAL A 421 -22.52 -12.98 17.40
N VAL A 422 -22.79 -14.03 18.17
CA VAL A 422 -23.95 -14.93 18.00
C VAL A 422 -25.29 -14.18 18.03
N GLU A 423 -25.45 -13.21 18.91
CA GLU A 423 -26.70 -12.46 19.10
C GLU A 423 -26.82 -11.22 18.18
N THR A 424 -25.82 -10.95 17.35
CA THR A 424 -25.79 -9.77 16.48
C THR A 424 -26.73 -9.91 15.30
N ARG A 425 -27.26 -8.76 14.82
CA ARG A 425 -28.26 -8.69 13.75
C ARG A 425 -27.70 -8.18 12.44
N SER A 426 -26.65 -7.38 12.49
CA SER A 426 -26.07 -6.78 11.29
C SER A 426 -25.45 -7.80 10.34
N PRO A 427 -25.53 -7.59 9.02
CA PRO A 427 -25.07 -8.57 8.04
C PRO A 427 -23.56 -8.82 8.12
N PHE A 428 -22.76 -7.81 8.47
CA PHE A 428 -21.30 -7.94 8.56
C PHE A 428 -20.86 -8.79 9.76
N LEU A 429 -21.53 -8.65 10.91
CA LEU A 429 -21.25 -9.49 12.09
C LEU A 429 -21.83 -10.88 11.93
N LYS A 430 -22.99 -11.03 11.28
CA LYS A 430 -23.54 -12.34 10.94
C LYS A 430 -22.63 -13.17 10.05
N ALA A 431 -21.83 -12.55 9.21
CA ALA A 431 -20.84 -13.26 8.38
C ALA A 431 -19.78 -13.97 9.23
N LEU A 432 -19.54 -13.52 10.46
CA LEU A 432 -18.60 -14.12 11.40
C LEU A 432 -19.22 -15.21 12.30
N GLN A 433 -20.55 -15.36 12.32
CA GLN A 433 -21.25 -16.39 13.13
C GLN A 433 -21.01 -17.80 12.64
N LYS A 434 -20.64 -17.98 11.36
CA LYS A 434 -20.42 -19.28 10.74
C LYS A 434 -18.95 -19.45 10.38
N VAL A 435 -18.19 -20.02 11.29
CA VAL A 435 -16.83 -20.45 11.03
C VAL A 435 -16.86 -21.89 10.52
N PRO A 436 -16.32 -22.20 9.32
CA PRO A 436 -16.24 -23.57 8.84
C PRO A 436 -15.38 -24.45 9.76
N SER A 437 -15.87 -25.64 10.14
CA SER A 437 -15.16 -26.56 11.05
C SER A 437 -13.78 -26.98 10.52
N VAL A 438 -13.62 -27.03 9.20
CA VAL A 438 -12.34 -27.35 8.56
C VAL A 438 -11.20 -26.39 9.02
N LEU A 439 -11.51 -25.15 9.36
CA LEU A 439 -10.50 -24.19 9.82
C LEU A 439 -10.08 -24.45 11.27
N GLU A 440 -10.99 -24.91 12.11
CA GLU A 440 -10.69 -25.33 13.47
C GLU A 440 -9.85 -26.62 13.47
N GLU A 441 -10.24 -27.60 12.65
CA GLU A 441 -9.48 -28.85 12.46
C GLU A 441 -8.06 -28.56 11.94
N LEU A 442 -7.92 -27.64 10.97
CA LEU A 442 -6.63 -27.19 10.45
C LEU A 442 -5.78 -26.56 11.55
N ALA A 443 -6.36 -25.66 12.36
CA ALA A 443 -5.65 -25.02 13.47
C ALA A 443 -5.15 -26.05 14.49
N GLN A 444 -6.02 -26.98 14.91
CA GLN A 444 -5.66 -28.06 15.83
C GLN A 444 -4.53 -28.93 15.25
N LYS A 445 -4.62 -29.28 13.97
CA LYS A 445 -3.58 -30.07 13.28
C LYS A 445 -2.23 -29.35 13.26
N LEU A 446 -2.21 -28.08 12.88
CA LEU A 446 -0.99 -27.27 12.86
C LEU A 446 -0.34 -27.18 14.26
N HIS A 447 -1.12 -26.93 15.31
CA HIS A 447 -0.64 -26.89 16.69
C HIS A 447 -0.18 -28.26 17.20
N ALA A 448 -0.81 -29.35 16.77
CA ALA A 448 -0.40 -30.69 17.13
C ALA A 448 0.94 -31.09 16.48
N HIS A 449 1.24 -30.56 15.29
CA HIS A 449 2.43 -30.95 14.53
C HIS A 449 3.63 -30.03 14.76
N LEU A 450 3.41 -28.73 14.85
CA LEU A 450 4.49 -27.72 14.92
C LEU A 450 4.84 -27.39 16.38
N VAL A 451 6.12 -27.15 16.63
CA VAL A 451 6.58 -26.61 17.92
C VAL A 451 6.12 -25.16 18.11
N GLU A 452 5.96 -24.67 19.34
CA GLU A 452 5.45 -23.33 19.63
C GLU A 452 6.36 -22.19 19.11
N SER A 453 7.67 -22.40 19.14
CA SER A 453 8.66 -21.42 18.70
C SER A 453 9.63 -22.05 17.70
N PRO A 454 9.21 -22.30 16.46
CA PRO A 454 10.06 -22.93 15.47
C PRO A 454 11.20 -22.02 15.02
N PRO A 455 12.33 -22.61 14.58
CA PRO A 455 13.41 -21.85 13.96
C PRO A 455 12.95 -21.15 12.67
N ILE A 456 13.69 -20.11 12.26
CA ILE A 456 13.37 -19.37 11.03
C ILE A 456 13.71 -20.21 9.80
N GLN A 457 14.84 -20.92 9.85
CA GLN A 457 15.33 -21.72 8.73
C GLN A 457 14.69 -23.11 8.74
N ILE A 458 13.90 -23.39 7.71
CA ILE A 458 13.11 -24.61 7.60
C ILE A 458 13.98 -25.87 7.46
N LYS A 459 15.19 -25.75 6.85
CA LYS A 459 16.11 -26.87 6.59
C LYS A 459 17.01 -27.24 7.76
N GLU A 460 16.99 -26.47 8.86
CA GLU A 460 17.82 -26.76 10.04
C GLU A 460 17.21 -27.79 11.00
N GLY A 461 15.96 -28.20 10.76
CA GLY A 461 15.21 -29.12 11.61
C GLY A 461 14.65 -28.45 12.88
N GLY A 462 14.07 -29.22 13.78
CA GLY A 462 13.44 -28.73 15.01
C GLY A 462 12.07 -28.09 14.80
N LEU A 463 11.37 -28.42 13.72
CA LEU A 463 10.07 -27.89 13.35
C LEU A 463 8.91 -28.66 13.96
N ILE A 464 9.06 -29.98 14.06
CA ILE A 464 7.98 -30.94 14.33
C ILE A 464 8.02 -31.41 15.78
N ARG A 465 6.85 -31.41 16.44
CA ARG A 465 6.70 -31.88 17.82
C ARG A 465 7.02 -33.37 17.94
N PRO A 466 7.48 -33.84 19.11
CA PRO A 466 7.56 -35.26 19.41
C PRO A 466 6.20 -35.96 19.29
N SER A 467 6.20 -37.25 18.98
CA SER A 467 5.01 -38.10 18.85
C SER A 467 4.08 -37.83 17.68
N VAL A 468 4.52 -36.99 16.71
CA VAL A 468 3.79 -36.70 15.46
C VAL A 468 4.06 -37.80 14.42
N ASN A 469 5.30 -38.23 14.29
CA ASN A 469 5.70 -39.24 13.33
C ASN A 469 6.63 -40.28 14.00
N PRO A 470 6.20 -41.57 14.07
CA PRO A 470 6.98 -42.63 14.74
C PRO A 470 8.41 -42.78 14.17
N LEU A 471 8.55 -42.66 12.84
CA LEU A 471 9.86 -42.77 12.17
C LEU A 471 10.79 -41.62 12.55
N LEU A 472 10.25 -40.39 12.67
CA LEU A 472 10.99 -39.22 13.11
C LEU A 472 11.47 -39.40 14.56
N ASP A 473 10.60 -39.87 15.43
CA ASP A 473 10.92 -40.09 16.85
C ASP A 473 11.98 -41.21 17.04
N GLU A 474 11.87 -42.33 16.30
CA GLU A 474 12.86 -43.40 16.32
C GLU A 474 14.24 -42.90 15.87
N ARG A 475 14.31 -42.14 14.77
CA ARG A 475 15.56 -41.55 14.28
C ARG A 475 16.14 -40.55 15.26
N LYS A 476 15.33 -39.66 15.87
CA LYS A 476 15.76 -38.73 16.94
C LYS A 476 16.33 -39.46 18.12
N ALA A 477 15.65 -40.48 18.60
CA ALA A 477 16.15 -41.31 19.72
C ALA A 477 17.48 -41.98 19.41
N THR A 478 17.67 -42.46 18.16
CA THR A 478 18.95 -43.06 17.72
C THR A 478 20.09 -42.03 17.73
N VAL A 479 19.85 -40.81 17.21
CA VAL A 479 20.83 -39.71 17.21
C VAL A 479 21.16 -39.28 18.62
N GLU A 480 20.17 -39.13 19.50
CA GLU A 480 20.36 -38.78 20.90
C GLU A 480 21.19 -39.84 21.66
N ALA A 481 20.88 -41.11 21.42
CA ALA A 481 21.65 -42.23 22.00
C ALA A 481 23.13 -42.20 21.56
N ASP A 482 23.41 -41.98 20.28
CA ASP A 482 24.77 -41.87 19.76
C ASP A 482 25.49 -40.60 20.27
N GLN A 483 24.79 -39.47 20.39
CA GLN A 483 25.33 -38.23 20.99
C GLN A 483 25.65 -38.41 22.49
N GLN A 484 24.77 -39.06 23.24
CA GLN A 484 24.99 -39.37 24.65
C GLN A 484 26.18 -40.32 24.83
N TRP A 485 26.34 -41.31 23.94
CA TRP A 485 27.52 -42.19 23.96
C TRP A 485 28.81 -41.38 23.71
N ILE A 486 28.85 -40.47 22.73
CA ILE A 486 30.02 -39.61 22.49
C ILE A 486 30.27 -38.70 23.70
N ALA A 487 29.27 -38.15 24.34
CA ALA A 487 29.39 -37.31 25.53
C ALA A 487 30.02 -38.08 26.71
N ASN A 488 29.70 -39.36 26.86
CA ASN A 488 30.24 -40.22 27.91
C ASN A 488 31.59 -40.82 27.52
N LEU A 489 31.97 -40.82 26.27
CA LEU A 489 33.19 -41.45 25.75
C LEU A 489 34.47 -41.02 26.45
N GLU A 490 34.56 -39.76 26.85
CA GLU A 490 35.75 -39.25 27.59
C GLU A 490 35.90 -39.94 28.96
N VAL A 491 34.82 -40.16 29.66
CA VAL A 491 34.79 -40.82 30.96
C VAL A 491 35.13 -42.30 30.81
N ASP A 492 34.45 -42.94 29.84
CA ASP A 492 34.60 -44.37 29.58
C ASP A 492 35.99 -44.73 29.09
N GLU A 493 36.55 -43.96 28.20
CA GLU A 493 37.90 -44.16 27.65
C GLU A 493 39.01 -43.83 28.65
N ARG A 494 38.79 -42.82 29.53
CA ARG A 494 39.70 -42.57 30.66
C ARG A 494 39.75 -43.79 31.63
N ALA A 495 38.58 -44.37 31.92
CA ALA A 495 38.50 -45.55 32.80
C ALA A 495 39.15 -46.78 32.15
N LYS A 496 38.97 -46.99 30.86
CA LYS A 496 39.53 -48.13 30.10
C LYS A 496 41.03 -48.01 29.87
N THR A 497 41.53 -46.80 29.57
CA THR A 497 42.94 -46.58 29.20
C THR A 497 43.82 -46.14 30.37
N GLU A 498 43.25 -45.82 31.53
CA GLU A 498 43.91 -45.21 32.69
C GLU A 498 44.68 -43.91 32.38
N ILE A 499 44.40 -43.29 31.23
CA ILE A 499 45.05 -42.04 30.80
C ILE A 499 44.20 -40.84 31.29
N SER A 500 44.53 -40.24 32.37
CA SER A 500 43.84 -39.15 33.02
C SER A 500 43.79 -37.84 32.16
N THR A 501 44.72 -37.69 31.22
CA THR A 501 44.80 -36.51 30.32
C THR A 501 44.01 -36.64 29.02
N LEU A 502 43.34 -37.79 28.81
CA LEU A 502 42.48 -38.02 27.64
C LEU A 502 41.30 -37.07 27.64
N LYS A 503 41.04 -36.44 26.47
CA LYS A 503 39.91 -35.56 26.23
C LYS A 503 39.25 -35.92 24.90
N VAL A 504 37.94 -35.82 24.85
CA VAL A 504 37.18 -35.89 23.59
C VAL A 504 36.91 -34.47 23.11
N GLY A 505 37.22 -34.19 21.85
CA GLY A 505 37.06 -32.90 21.23
C GLY A 505 36.41 -33.03 19.85
N PHE A 506 35.91 -31.89 19.33
CA PHE A 506 35.35 -31.79 18.00
C PHE A 506 36.10 -30.75 17.17
N ASN A 507 36.32 -31.05 15.90
CA ASN A 507 36.91 -30.12 14.94
C ASN A 507 36.10 -30.11 13.65
N LYS A 508 35.81 -28.93 13.12
CA LYS A 508 34.99 -28.79 11.91
C LYS A 508 35.56 -29.50 10.67
N THR A 509 36.90 -29.67 10.60
CA THR A 509 37.55 -30.23 9.41
C THR A 509 37.55 -31.77 9.38
N PHE A 510 37.66 -32.42 10.55
CA PHE A 510 37.77 -33.88 10.60
C PHE A 510 36.95 -34.55 11.71
N GLY A 511 36.03 -33.82 12.31
CA GLY A 511 35.00 -34.32 13.21
C GLY A 511 35.47 -34.55 14.65
N TYR A 512 34.87 -35.53 15.33
CA TYR A 512 35.20 -35.91 16.70
C TYR A 512 36.58 -36.62 16.77
N TYR A 513 37.33 -36.31 17.81
CA TYR A 513 38.63 -36.93 18.07
C TYR A 513 38.89 -37.08 19.57
N ILE A 514 39.78 -38.02 19.86
CA ILE A 514 40.33 -38.24 21.21
C ILE A 514 41.71 -37.61 21.26
N SER A 515 41.92 -36.64 22.14
CA SER A 515 43.17 -35.94 22.37
C SER A 515 43.87 -36.54 23.57
N ILE A 516 45.16 -36.91 23.42
CA ILE A 516 46.01 -37.48 24.47
C ILE A 516 47.32 -36.71 24.51
N SER A 517 47.84 -36.44 25.72
CA SER A 517 49.14 -35.81 25.88
C SER A 517 50.25 -36.68 25.28
N ARG A 518 51.13 -36.03 24.56
CA ARG A 518 52.27 -36.71 23.90
C ARG A 518 53.18 -37.55 24.86
N THR A 519 53.19 -37.16 26.13
CA THR A 519 53.89 -37.91 27.18
C THR A 519 53.29 -39.29 27.52
N LYS A 520 52.06 -39.51 27.10
CA LYS A 520 51.24 -40.71 27.29
C LYS A 520 50.94 -41.47 25.99
N ALA A 521 51.56 -41.09 24.88
CA ALA A 521 51.28 -41.67 23.56
C ALA A 521 51.62 -43.16 23.49
N ASP A 522 52.60 -43.64 24.29
CA ASP A 522 52.98 -45.05 24.36
C ASP A 522 51.93 -45.94 25.08
N GLN A 523 51.01 -45.36 25.80
CA GLN A 523 49.95 -46.06 26.54
C GLN A 523 48.64 -46.18 25.73
N VAL A 524 48.64 -45.70 24.48
CA VAL A 524 47.41 -45.65 23.62
C VAL A 524 47.08 -47.06 23.12
N PRO A 525 45.82 -47.50 23.25
CA PRO A 525 45.40 -48.81 22.74
C PRO A 525 45.64 -48.99 21.23
N ALA A 526 45.88 -50.21 20.79
CA ALA A 526 46.18 -50.53 19.39
C ALA A 526 44.99 -50.22 18.38
N ASN A 527 43.78 -50.10 18.86
CA ASN A 527 42.61 -49.78 18.08
C ASN A 527 42.42 -48.26 17.84
N TYR A 528 43.31 -47.40 18.42
CA TYR A 528 43.30 -45.99 18.18
C TYR A 528 44.06 -45.65 16.89
N ILE A 529 43.42 -44.95 15.98
CA ILE A 529 44.02 -44.54 14.71
C ILE A 529 44.42 -43.06 14.85
N ARG A 530 45.75 -42.83 14.77
CA ARG A 530 46.31 -41.46 14.86
C ARG A 530 45.94 -40.63 13.62
N LYS A 531 45.36 -39.46 13.82
CA LYS A 531 44.93 -38.50 12.76
C LYS A 531 45.82 -37.30 12.68
N GLN A 532 46.27 -36.75 13.82
CA GLN A 532 47.05 -35.52 13.84
C GLN A 532 48.01 -35.52 15.05
N THR A 533 49.24 -35.06 14.84
CA THR A 533 50.24 -34.81 15.88
C THR A 533 50.42 -33.30 16.02
N LEU A 534 50.20 -32.77 17.21
CA LEU A 534 50.43 -31.37 17.59
C LEU A 534 51.63 -31.30 18.53
N THR A 535 52.08 -30.10 18.87
CA THR A 535 53.26 -29.89 19.69
C THR A 535 53.19 -30.59 21.06
N ASN A 536 52.04 -30.58 21.74
CA ASN A 536 51.83 -31.10 23.09
C ASN A 536 50.84 -32.25 23.20
N GLU A 537 50.06 -32.56 22.12
CA GLU A 537 49.03 -33.60 22.10
C GLU A 537 49.03 -34.37 20.80
N GLU A 538 48.51 -35.56 20.82
CA GLU A 538 48.21 -36.35 19.65
C GLU A 538 46.70 -36.61 19.60
N ARG A 539 46.13 -36.56 18.40
CA ARG A 539 44.70 -36.72 18.16
C ARG A 539 44.47 -38.07 17.48
N TYR A 540 43.55 -38.80 18.06
CA TYR A 540 43.20 -40.17 17.64
C TYR A 540 41.70 -40.25 17.31
N ILE A 541 41.35 -41.25 16.51
CA ILE A 541 39.96 -41.70 16.29
C ILE A 541 39.89 -43.21 16.57
N THR A 542 38.73 -43.68 17.01
CA THR A 542 38.42 -45.11 17.06
C THR A 542 37.42 -45.47 15.95
N PRO A 543 37.39 -46.73 15.49
CA PRO A 543 36.40 -47.17 14.51
C PRO A 543 34.97 -46.89 14.99
N ASP A 544 34.64 -47.19 16.27
CA ASP A 544 33.35 -46.98 16.88
C ASP A 544 32.93 -45.51 16.89
N LEU A 545 33.90 -44.59 17.25
CA LEU A 545 33.65 -43.17 17.23
C LEU A 545 33.35 -42.68 15.81
N LYS A 546 34.06 -43.18 14.82
CA LYS A 546 33.88 -42.79 13.41
C LYS A 546 32.57 -43.32 12.82
N GLU A 547 32.18 -44.56 13.18
CA GLU A 547 30.90 -45.12 12.77
C GLU A 547 29.72 -44.36 13.34
N ARG A 548 29.78 -44.04 14.66
CA ARG A 548 28.68 -43.27 15.29
C ARG A 548 28.62 -41.82 14.78
N GLU A 549 29.77 -41.20 14.58
CA GLU A 549 29.84 -39.88 13.94
C GLU A 549 29.17 -39.88 12.57
N ALA A 550 29.51 -40.87 11.72
CA ALA A 550 28.92 -40.98 10.38
C ALA A 550 27.40 -41.21 10.47
N ARG A 551 26.93 -42.05 11.43
CA ARG A 551 25.47 -42.24 11.67
C ARG A 551 24.81 -40.97 12.13
N ILE A 552 25.41 -40.21 13.04
CA ILE A 552 24.84 -38.91 13.50
C ILE A 552 24.68 -37.93 12.36
N LEU A 553 25.72 -37.77 11.51
CA LEU A 553 25.71 -36.87 10.38
C LEU A 553 24.62 -37.25 9.34
N THR A 554 24.62 -38.52 8.90
CA THR A 554 23.63 -39.02 7.95
C THR A 554 22.21 -38.96 8.52
N ALA A 555 22.01 -39.40 9.79
CA ALA A 555 20.68 -39.35 10.40
C ALA A 555 20.18 -37.93 10.66
N ARG A 556 21.07 -36.95 10.86
CA ARG A 556 20.69 -35.55 11.01
C ARG A 556 20.17 -34.98 9.72
N ASP A 557 20.83 -35.28 8.60
CA ASP A 557 20.34 -34.82 7.26
C ASP A 557 19.01 -35.48 6.90
N ASP A 558 18.90 -36.81 7.18
CA ASP A 558 17.63 -37.55 7.00
C ASP A 558 16.49 -37.00 7.88
N LEU A 559 16.79 -36.62 9.13
CA LEU A 559 15.83 -36.01 10.05
C LEU A 559 15.35 -34.65 9.55
N ASN A 560 16.26 -33.80 9.14
CA ASN A 560 15.94 -32.48 8.62
C ASN A 560 15.08 -32.59 7.35
N GLN A 561 15.41 -33.54 6.48
CA GLN A 561 14.64 -33.80 5.25
C GLN A 561 13.23 -34.31 5.57
N LEU A 562 13.09 -35.24 6.51
CA LEU A 562 11.78 -35.77 6.92
C LEU A 562 10.93 -34.70 7.60
N GLU A 563 11.51 -33.86 8.47
CA GLU A 563 10.80 -32.70 9.06
C GLU A 563 10.36 -31.70 7.99
N TYR A 564 11.22 -31.46 6.99
CA TYR A 564 10.89 -30.60 5.86
C TYR A 564 9.72 -31.16 5.01
N GLU A 565 9.68 -32.46 4.77
CA GLU A 565 8.59 -33.12 4.04
C GLU A 565 7.26 -33.00 4.80
N ILE A 566 7.25 -33.26 6.12
CA ILE A 566 6.07 -33.13 6.98
C ILE A 566 5.59 -31.68 6.97
N PHE A 567 6.52 -30.73 7.13
CA PHE A 567 6.20 -29.30 7.08
C PHE A 567 5.60 -28.89 5.74
N THR A 568 6.16 -29.36 4.62
CA THR A 568 5.67 -29.06 3.28
C THR A 568 4.25 -29.58 3.07
N ALA A 569 3.95 -30.79 3.55
CA ALA A 569 2.60 -31.35 3.49
C ALA A 569 1.60 -30.49 4.29
N LEU A 570 1.96 -30.01 5.49
CA LEU A 570 1.12 -29.10 6.28
C LEU A 570 0.87 -27.76 5.55
N ARG A 571 1.89 -27.21 4.90
CA ARG A 571 1.80 -25.98 4.11
C ARG A 571 0.87 -26.16 2.91
N GLU A 572 0.92 -27.30 2.24
CA GLU A 572 0.02 -27.64 1.12
C GLU A 572 -1.43 -27.78 1.58
N GLU A 573 -1.70 -28.34 2.75
CA GLU A 573 -3.05 -28.40 3.33
C GLU A 573 -3.61 -27.00 3.57
N VAL A 574 -2.81 -26.08 4.13
CA VAL A 574 -3.19 -24.66 4.27
C VAL A 574 -3.51 -24.05 2.91
N ALA A 575 -2.72 -24.35 1.88
CA ALA A 575 -2.94 -23.86 0.52
C ALA A 575 -4.25 -24.39 -0.09
N GLN A 576 -4.67 -25.62 0.24
CA GLN A 576 -5.95 -26.17 -0.21
C GLN A 576 -7.14 -25.41 0.38
N GLU A 577 -7.04 -24.98 1.63
CA GLU A 577 -8.08 -24.24 2.34
C GLU A 577 -7.99 -22.70 2.13
N ALA A 578 -7.11 -22.23 1.24
CA ALA A 578 -6.83 -20.80 1.04
C ALA A 578 -8.08 -19.97 0.68
N GLU A 579 -9.02 -20.52 -0.10
CA GLU A 579 -10.25 -19.80 -0.48
C GLU A 579 -11.15 -19.58 0.76
N VAL A 580 -11.28 -20.59 1.61
CA VAL A 580 -12.09 -20.54 2.84
C VAL A 580 -11.49 -19.53 3.83
N ILE A 581 -10.16 -19.59 4.04
CA ILE A 581 -9.44 -18.67 4.93
C ILE A 581 -9.60 -17.22 4.44
N ARG A 582 -9.41 -16.96 3.14
CA ARG A 582 -9.53 -15.62 2.55
C ARG A 582 -10.95 -15.06 2.60
N ASN A 583 -11.98 -15.91 2.44
CA ASN A 583 -13.37 -15.46 2.58
C ASN A 583 -13.65 -14.98 4.00
N LEU A 584 -13.18 -15.72 4.99
CA LEU A 584 -13.32 -15.35 6.39
C LEU A 584 -12.47 -14.11 6.73
N SER A 585 -11.25 -14.03 6.22
CA SER A 585 -10.36 -12.87 6.41
C SER A 585 -11.01 -11.56 5.96
N ARG A 586 -11.75 -11.59 4.84
CA ARG A 586 -12.51 -10.43 4.35
C ARG A 586 -13.64 -10.04 5.29
N ALA A 587 -14.34 -11.02 5.88
CA ALA A 587 -15.38 -10.76 6.88
C ALA A 587 -14.76 -10.15 8.16
N VAL A 588 -13.64 -10.70 8.62
CA VAL A 588 -12.87 -10.17 9.77
C VAL A 588 -12.40 -8.74 9.50
N ALA A 589 -11.83 -8.48 8.32
CA ALA A 589 -11.37 -7.14 7.93
C ALA A 589 -12.52 -6.12 7.89
N ALA A 590 -13.67 -6.49 7.34
CA ALA A 590 -14.86 -5.63 7.31
C ALA A 590 -15.40 -5.33 8.72
N ALA A 591 -15.47 -6.35 9.58
CA ALA A 591 -15.88 -6.17 10.97
C ALA A 591 -14.90 -5.30 11.76
N ASP A 592 -13.59 -5.44 11.53
CA ASP A 592 -12.56 -4.61 12.16
C ASP A 592 -12.69 -3.14 11.75
N VAL A 593 -12.90 -2.85 10.47
CA VAL A 593 -13.17 -1.47 9.99
C VAL A 593 -14.38 -0.89 10.69
N LEU A 594 -15.52 -1.62 10.70
CA LEU A 594 -16.77 -1.12 11.28
C LEU A 594 -16.67 -0.93 12.79
N CYS A 595 -15.93 -1.82 13.46
CA CYS A 595 -15.65 -1.72 14.89
C CYS A 595 -14.75 -0.51 15.20
N GLY A 596 -13.73 -0.26 14.37
CA GLY A 596 -12.87 0.94 14.46
C GLY A 596 -13.64 2.23 14.24
N LEU A 597 -14.55 2.28 13.24
CA LEU A 597 -15.42 3.43 12.97
C LEU A 597 -16.46 3.64 14.09
N ALA A 598 -16.98 2.57 14.70
CA ALA A 598 -17.85 2.68 15.87
C ALA A 598 -17.12 3.26 17.09
N GLU A 599 -15.89 2.82 17.33
CA GLU A 599 -15.03 3.35 18.38
C GLU A 599 -14.75 4.84 18.19
N LEU A 600 -14.40 5.23 16.96
CA LEU A 600 -14.19 6.63 16.59
C LEU A 600 -15.45 7.46 16.81
N ALA A 601 -16.60 6.95 16.35
CA ALA A 601 -17.89 7.65 16.46
C ALA A 601 -18.28 7.93 17.92
N VAL A 602 -18.03 6.97 18.82
CA VAL A 602 -18.27 7.15 20.26
C VAL A 602 -17.32 8.20 20.85
N HIS A 603 -16.02 8.12 20.54
CA HIS A 603 -15.03 9.03 21.12
C HIS A 603 -15.15 10.46 20.62
N GLN A 604 -15.49 10.66 19.34
CA GLN A 604 -15.57 11.97 18.71
C GLN A 604 -17.01 12.54 18.64
N GLY A 605 -18.01 11.79 19.13
CA GLY A 605 -19.40 12.21 19.06
C GLY A 605 -19.89 12.41 17.63
N TYR A 606 -19.63 11.45 16.74
CA TYR A 606 -20.12 11.48 15.36
C TYR A 606 -21.56 11.00 15.27
N CYS A 607 -22.35 11.60 14.39
CA CYS A 607 -23.74 11.21 14.16
C CYS A 607 -23.88 10.27 12.96
N ARG A 608 -24.95 9.48 12.99
CA ARG A 608 -25.39 8.68 11.83
C ARG A 608 -25.98 9.58 10.75
N PRO A 609 -25.40 9.68 9.53
CA PRO A 609 -26.02 10.44 8.46
C PRO A 609 -27.20 9.68 7.86
N GLU A 610 -28.29 10.40 7.56
CA GLU A 610 -29.41 9.89 6.79
C GLU A 610 -29.06 9.96 5.30
N MET A 611 -29.02 8.80 4.63
CA MET A 611 -28.67 8.71 3.21
C MET A 611 -29.93 8.69 2.35
N LEU A 612 -30.00 9.59 1.36
CA LEU A 612 -31.13 9.78 0.45
C LEU A 612 -30.76 9.52 -1.01
N PRO A 613 -31.71 9.09 -1.85
CA PRO A 613 -31.48 9.00 -3.28
C PRO A 613 -31.45 10.38 -3.99
N GLY A 614 -32.01 11.42 -3.34
CA GLY A 614 -32.08 12.79 -3.86
C GLY A 614 -30.72 13.52 -3.82
N ARG A 615 -30.80 14.85 -3.98
CA ARG A 615 -29.63 15.75 -4.12
C ARG A 615 -29.33 16.54 -2.85
N GLU A 616 -30.15 16.46 -1.81
CA GLU A 616 -30.01 17.27 -0.59
C GLU A 616 -28.66 17.03 0.11
N ILE A 617 -28.00 18.11 0.51
CA ILE A 617 -26.91 18.11 1.48
C ILE A 617 -27.31 19.05 2.61
N ASN A 618 -27.60 18.50 3.76
CA ASN A 618 -27.94 19.26 4.97
C ASN A 618 -27.08 18.75 6.13
N ILE A 619 -26.09 19.54 6.49
CA ILE A 619 -25.15 19.27 7.57
C ILE A 619 -25.33 20.33 8.64
N VAL A 620 -25.62 19.94 9.86
CA VAL A 620 -25.76 20.85 11.00
C VAL A 620 -24.57 20.67 11.93
N ASP A 621 -23.89 21.77 12.25
CA ASP A 621 -22.70 21.80 13.11
C ASP A 621 -21.64 20.81 12.67
N GLY A 622 -21.33 20.82 11.37
CA GLY A 622 -20.27 20.01 10.79
C GLY A 622 -18.89 20.41 11.29
N ARG A 623 -18.01 19.42 11.43
CA ARG A 623 -16.62 19.60 11.88
C ARG A 623 -15.67 18.95 10.88
N HIS A 624 -14.43 19.43 10.80
CA HIS A 624 -13.42 18.84 9.92
C HIS A 624 -12.75 17.65 10.63
N PRO A 625 -12.89 16.40 10.14
CA PRO A 625 -12.50 15.20 10.87
C PRO A 625 -11.00 15.12 11.23
N VAL A 626 -10.14 15.76 10.45
CA VAL A 626 -8.70 15.77 10.70
C VAL A 626 -8.31 16.93 11.63
N VAL A 627 -8.81 18.13 11.33
CA VAL A 627 -8.45 19.33 12.08
C VAL A 627 -8.93 19.26 13.51
N GLU A 628 -10.16 18.76 13.75
CA GLU A 628 -10.69 18.62 15.13
C GLU A 628 -9.86 17.67 15.99
N GLN A 629 -9.30 16.59 15.39
CA GLN A 629 -8.41 15.66 16.11
C GLN A 629 -7.00 16.21 16.34
N SER A 630 -6.60 17.26 15.62
CA SER A 630 -5.32 17.95 15.77
C SER A 630 -5.40 19.12 16.77
N LEU A 631 -6.61 19.55 17.14
CA LEU A 631 -6.87 20.62 18.07
C LEU A 631 -7.27 20.07 19.44
N PRO A 632 -7.08 20.82 20.54
CA PRO A 632 -7.67 20.48 21.81
C PRO A 632 -9.20 20.37 21.71
N ALA A 633 -9.80 19.48 22.49
CA ALA A 633 -11.25 19.26 22.48
C ALA A 633 -12.03 20.57 22.70
N GLY A 634 -13.03 20.84 21.86
CA GLY A 634 -13.88 22.04 21.95
C GLY A 634 -13.32 23.30 21.27
N PHE A 635 -12.12 23.26 20.70
CA PHE A 635 -11.53 24.43 19.99
C PHE A 635 -11.95 24.57 18.53
N PHE A 636 -12.46 23.50 17.92
CA PHE A 636 -12.97 23.57 16.54
C PHE A 636 -14.33 24.28 16.51
N VAL A 637 -14.50 25.23 15.58
CA VAL A 637 -15.76 25.94 15.38
C VAL A 637 -16.62 25.19 14.35
N PRO A 638 -17.76 24.61 14.76
CA PRO A 638 -18.64 23.87 13.84
C PRO A 638 -19.32 24.79 12.84
N ASN A 639 -19.61 24.31 11.64
CA ASN A 639 -20.30 25.06 10.59
C ASN A 639 -21.38 24.21 9.90
N SER A 640 -22.54 24.81 9.62
CA SER A 640 -23.65 24.19 8.94
C SER A 640 -23.59 24.44 7.43
N THR A 641 -24.19 23.52 6.65
CA THR A 641 -24.22 23.61 5.17
C THR A 641 -25.55 23.09 4.65
N GLN A 642 -26.21 23.84 3.75
CA GLN A 642 -27.43 23.42 3.05
C GLN A 642 -27.24 23.63 1.55
N LEU A 643 -27.45 22.58 0.73
CA LEU A 643 -27.34 22.58 -0.72
C LEU A 643 -28.34 21.61 -1.35
N GLY A 644 -28.87 21.96 -2.53
CA GLY A 644 -29.56 21.04 -3.44
C GLY A 644 -30.87 20.46 -2.91
N GLN A 645 -31.57 21.16 -2.05
CA GLN A 645 -32.87 20.71 -1.52
C GLN A 645 -33.92 20.71 -2.65
N GLU A 646 -34.54 19.55 -2.92
CA GLU A 646 -35.65 19.46 -3.84
C GLU A 646 -36.87 20.17 -3.23
N SER A 647 -37.47 21.13 -3.95
CA SER A 647 -38.78 21.64 -3.57
C SER A 647 -39.74 20.46 -3.64
N LEU A 648 -40.41 20.14 -2.54
CA LEU A 648 -41.49 19.15 -2.47
C LEU A 648 -42.65 19.62 -3.38
N ALA A 649 -42.53 19.40 -4.68
CA ALA A 649 -43.59 19.73 -5.67
C ALA A 649 -44.56 18.57 -5.94
N ASP A 650 -44.40 17.43 -5.25
CA ASP A 650 -45.21 16.23 -5.51
C ASP A 650 -46.12 15.77 -4.33
N ASP A 651 -46.26 16.56 -3.25
CA ASP A 651 -47.33 16.39 -2.26
C ASP A 651 -48.33 17.57 -2.31
N GLN A 652 -48.91 17.80 -3.48
CA GLN A 652 -50.10 18.65 -3.59
C GLN A 652 -51.36 17.83 -3.33
N GLU A 653 -51.70 17.70 -2.06
CA GLU A 653 -53.08 17.88 -1.60
C GLU A 653 -53.05 18.21 -0.09
N GLN A 654 -53.47 19.47 0.19
CA GLN A 654 -53.67 20.09 1.51
C GLN A 654 -52.45 20.82 2.14
N MET A 655 -52.27 22.08 1.78
CA MET A 655 -52.47 23.23 2.67
C MET A 655 -52.11 24.55 1.96
N THR A 656 -53.06 25.38 1.88
CA THR A 656 -53.14 26.87 1.75
C THR A 656 -51.80 27.63 1.62
N ASN A 657 -51.77 28.41 0.53
CA ASN A 657 -51.03 29.64 0.29
C ASN A 657 -50.33 30.25 1.53
N ASP A 658 -49.07 30.08 1.64
CA ASP A 658 -48.19 31.10 2.16
C ASP A 658 -46.83 30.99 1.41
N LYS A 659 -46.63 31.93 0.49
CA LYS A 659 -45.32 32.10 -0.17
C LYS A 659 -44.35 32.65 0.87
N GLY A 660 -43.72 31.79 1.61
CA GLY A 660 -42.71 32.14 2.60
C GLY A 660 -41.41 32.59 1.95
N GLN A 661 -41.38 33.72 1.32
CA GLN A 661 -40.15 34.47 1.10
C GLN A 661 -39.79 35.16 2.42
N ARG A 662 -38.80 34.59 3.11
CA ARG A 662 -38.17 35.27 4.26
C ARG A 662 -37.15 36.26 3.71
N THR A 663 -37.35 37.53 3.95
CA THR A 663 -36.34 38.58 3.82
C THR A 663 -35.60 38.69 5.16
N ASN A 664 -34.25 38.82 5.11
CA ASN A 664 -33.50 39.19 6.32
C ASN A 664 -33.84 40.65 6.73
N ASP A 665 -33.44 41.10 7.89
CA ASP A 665 -33.66 42.47 8.44
C ASP A 665 -33.21 43.63 7.52
N LYS A 666 -32.57 43.30 6.36
CA LYS A 666 -32.10 44.22 5.31
C LYS A 666 -32.86 44.09 3.99
N GLY A 667 -33.93 43.30 3.93
CA GLY A 667 -34.77 43.16 2.71
C GLY A 667 -34.16 42.31 1.58
N GLN A 668 -33.11 41.51 1.81
CA GLN A 668 -32.52 40.59 0.85
C GLN A 668 -33.27 39.26 0.84
N MET A 669 -33.60 38.78 -0.36
CA MET A 669 -34.21 37.46 -0.54
C MET A 669 -33.20 36.36 -0.09
N THR A 670 -33.58 35.58 0.90
CA THR A 670 -32.80 34.37 1.26
C THR A 670 -33.36 33.21 0.45
N ASN A 671 -32.49 32.61 -0.36
CA ASN A 671 -32.84 31.42 -1.11
C ASN A 671 -32.62 30.21 -0.17
N ASP A 672 -33.72 29.63 0.30
CA ASP A 672 -33.66 28.56 1.31
C ASP A 672 -33.06 27.24 0.76
N ASN A 673 -32.85 27.11 -0.59
CA ASN A 673 -32.40 25.87 -1.26
C ASN A 673 -31.39 26.12 -2.40
N PRO A 674 -30.20 26.66 -2.15
CA PRO A 674 -29.24 26.93 -3.21
C PRO A 674 -28.62 25.65 -3.78
N ASP A 675 -28.37 25.63 -5.10
CA ASP A 675 -27.46 24.68 -5.72
C ASP A 675 -26.00 25.17 -5.58
N LEU A 676 -25.82 26.49 -5.60
CA LEU A 676 -24.51 27.14 -5.51
C LEU A 676 -24.45 28.14 -4.35
N ILE A 677 -23.46 27.98 -3.49
CA ILE A 677 -23.09 28.92 -2.44
C ILE A 677 -21.85 29.71 -2.88
N ILE A 678 -21.96 31.03 -2.97
CA ILE A 678 -20.81 31.92 -3.08
C ILE A 678 -20.33 32.25 -1.66
N LEU A 679 -19.11 31.76 -1.34
CA LEU A 679 -18.52 31.94 -0.01
C LEU A 679 -17.45 33.02 -0.04
N THR A 680 -17.73 34.17 0.57
CA THR A 680 -16.78 35.27 0.70
C THR A 680 -16.17 35.35 2.10
N GLY A 681 -15.03 36.00 2.21
CA GLY A 681 -14.33 36.21 3.48
C GLY A 681 -12.83 36.36 3.31
N PRO A 682 -12.14 36.86 4.35
CA PRO A 682 -10.70 37.12 4.28
C PRO A 682 -9.87 35.86 4.13
N ASN A 683 -8.61 36.03 3.70
CA ASN A 683 -7.64 34.93 3.74
C ASN A 683 -7.36 34.54 5.17
N ALA A 684 -7.05 33.28 5.42
CA ALA A 684 -6.90 32.70 6.77
C ALA A 684 -8.17 32.62 7.62
N SER A 685 -9.35 32.97 7.09
CA SER A 685 -10.61 32.83 7.85
C SER A 685 -11.14 31.41 7.98
N GLY A 686 -10.60 30.45 7.22
CA GLY A 686 -11.02 29.06 7.25
C GLY A 686 -11.88 28.60 6.08
N LYS A 687 -12.02 29.39 4.98
CA LYS A 687 -12.81 29.03 3.78
C LYS A 687 -12.43 27.63 3.24
N SER A 688 -11.14 27.40 2.97
CA SER A 688 -10.66 26.14 2.42
C SER A 688 -10.87 24.95 3.39
N CYS A 689 -10.78 25.18 4.71
CA CYS A 689 -11.10 24.17 5.72
C CYS A 689 -12.59 23.78 5.67
N TYR A 690 -13.47 24.76 5.53
CA TYR A 690 -14.93 24.55 5.41
C TYR A 690 -15.27 23.77 4.14
N LEU A 691 -14.69 24.13 2.98
CA LEU A 691 -14.89 23.38 1.74
C LEU A 691 -14.49 21.90 1.90
N ARG A 692 -13.26 21.66 2.41
CA ARG A 692 -12.77 20.31 2.64
C ARG A 692 -13.65 19.54 3.62
N GLN A 693 -14.11 20.17 4.69
CA GLN A 693 -15.05 19.59 5.66
C GLN A 693 -16.29 18.99 5.00
N VAL A 694 -16.93 19.73 4.10
CA VAL A 694 -18.16 19.28 3.40
C VAL A 694 -17.83 18.07 2.51
N GLY A 695 -16.76 18.16 1.72
CA GLY A 695 -16.30 17.05 0.87
C GLY A 695 -15.96 15.78 1.66
N LEU A 696 -15.25 15.93 2.79
CA LEU A 696 -14.88 14.80 3.66
C LEU A 696 -16.09 14.17 4.36
N ILE A 697 -17.04 14.98 4.84
CA ILE A 697 -18.30 14.48 5.44
C ILE A 697 -19.08 13.66 4.42
N GLN A 698 -19.22 14.16 3.17
CA GLN A 698 -19.90 13.42 2.09
C GLN A 698 -19.19 12.10 1.78
N LEU A 699 -17.87 12.12 1.68
CA LEU A 699 -17.05 10.93 1.45
C LEU A 699 -17.22 9.90 2.58
N MET A 700 -17.12 10.33 3.84
CA MET A 700 -17.32 9.49 5.02
C MET A 700 -18.71 8.85 5.04
N ALA A 701 -19.76 9.61 4.71
CA ALA A 701 -21.11 9.09 4.61
C ALA A 701 -21.22 7.97 3.56
N GLN A 702 -20.59 8.14 2.38
CA GLN A 702 -20.67 7.16 1.29
C GLN A 702 -19.75 5.94 1.48
N ILE A 703 -18.79 5.96 2.39
CA ILE A 703 -18.14 4.71 2.84
C ILE A 703 -18.96 3.97 3.90
N GLY A 704 -20.07 4.55 4.37
CA GLY A 704 -20.94 3.99 5.42
C GLY A 704 -20.52 4.35 6.83
N SER A 705 -19.62 5.33 7.02
CA SER A 705 -19.20 5.83 8.32
C SER A 705 -20.23 6.79 8.92
N PHE A 706 -20.19 6.96 10.24
CA PHE A 706 -20.75 8.10 10.92
C PHE A 706 -19.88 9.33 10.65
N VAL A 707 -20.46 10.52 10.78
CA VAL A 707 -19.86 11.78 10.34
C VAL A 707 -19.73 12.80 11.47
N PRO A 708 -18.70 13.66 11.43
CA PRO A 708 -18.47 14.71 12.41
C PRO A 708 -19.46 15.86 12.28
N ALA A 709 -20.70 15.64 12.70
CA ALA A 709 -21.78 16.63 12.69
C ALA A 709 -22.75 16.36 13.86
N ARG A 710 -23.58 17.36 14.20
CA ARG A 710 -24.69 17.13 15.12
C ARG A 710 -25.84 16.41 14.43
N PHE A 711 -26.08 16.72 13.16
CA PHE A 711 -27.06 16.08 12.28
C PHE A 711 -26.59 16.17 10.83
N ALA A 712 -26.84 15.13 10.04
CA ALA A 712 -26.54 15.14 8.63
C ALA A 712 -27.60 14.36 7.84
N ARG A 713 -28.04 14.95 6.72
CA ARG A 713 -28.98 14.38 5.76
C ARG A 713 -28.39 14.60 4.37
N LEU A 714 -28.01 13.49 3.70
CA LEU A 714 -27.11 13.55 2.57
C LEU A 714 -27.65 12.73 1.38
N GLY A 715 -27.84 13.40 0.26
CA GLY A 715 -28.10 12.77 -1.03
C GLY A 715 -26.81 12.16 -1.61
N ILE A 716 -26.95 11.06 -2.34
CA ILE A 716 -25.82 10.38 -2.98
C ILE A 716 -25.15 11.31 -4.00
N CYS A 717 -23.84 11.45 -3.90
CA CYS A 717 -22.99 12.05 -4.92
C CYS A 717 -22.45 10.98 -5.86
N ASP A 718 -22.46 11.26 -7.16
CA ASP A 718 -21.81 10.44 -8.18
C ASP A 718 -20.32 10.78 -8.31
N ARG A 719 -19.98 12.07 -8.11
CA ARG A 719 -18.61 12.59 -8.17
C ARG A 719 -18.39 13.68 -7.13
N ILE A 720 -17.17 13.77 -6.63
CA ILE A 720 -16.70 14.92 -5.84
C ILE A 720 -15.54 15.52 -6.60
N PHE A 721 -15.64 16.84 -6.87
CA PHE A 721 -14.57 17.62 -7.47
C PHE A 721 -14.09 18.69 -6.49
N THR A 722 -12.78 18.89 -6.46
CA THR A 722 -12.20 19.99 -5.69
C THR A 722 -11.18 20.74 -6.52
N ARG A 723 -11.23 22.04 -6.43
CA ARG A 723 -10.17 22.94 -6.86
C ARG A 723 -9.78 23.79 -5.66
N VAL A 724 -8.73 23.41 -4.94
CA VAL A 724 -8.28 24.03 -3.69
C VAL A 724 -6.76 24.26 -3.74
N GLY A 725 -6.32 25.53 -3.64
CA GLY A 725 -4.92 25.92 -3.58
C GLY A 725 -4.19 25.84 -4.94
N ALA A 726 -3.20 26.70 -5.13
CA ALA A 726 -2.26 26.59 -6.24
C ALA A 726 -1.02 25.79 -5.79
N VAL A 727 -0.76 24.66 -6.41
CA VAL A 727 0.51 23.95 -6.29
C VAL A 727 1.25 24.20 -7.61
N ASP A 728 2.41 24.82 -7.54
CA ASP A 728 3.28 24.95 -8.70
C ASP A 728 3.77 23.57 -9.12
N ASP A 729 3.38 23.13 -10.30
CA ASP A 729 3.94 21.93 -10.91
C ASP A 729 5.14 22.31 -11.78
N LEU A 730 6.26 22.52 -11.11
CA LEU A 730 7.54 22.83 -11.76
C LEU A 730 8.03 21.71 -12.69
N ALA A 731 7.53 20.48 -12.50
CA ALA A 731 7.97 19.32 -13.28
C ALA A 731 7.39 19.31 -14.70
N THR A 732 6.17 19.84 -14.89
CA THR A 732 5.51 19.91 -16.20
C THR A 732 5.78 21.22 -16.96
N GLY A 733 6.38 22.23 -16.31
CA GLY A 733 6.65 23.55 -16.91
C GLY A 733 5.37 24.36 -17.24
N GLN A 734 4.20 23.92 -16.76
CA GLN A 734 2.94 24.62 -16.95
C GLN A 734 2.80 25.75 -15.92
N SER A 735 2.26 26.90 -16.35
CA SER A 735 1.93 27.97 -15.41
C SER A 735 0.80 27.54 -14.46
N THR A 736 0.82 28.01 -13.22
CA THR A 736 -0.26 27.79 -12.22
C THR A 736 -1.64 28.10 -12.78
N PHE A 737 -1.74 29.14 -13.63
CA PHE A 737 -2.98 29.50 -14.28
C PHE A 737 -3.48 28.44 -15.28
N MET A 738 -2.58 27.84 -16.10
CA MET A 738 -2.96 26.77 -17.04
C MET A 738 -3.40 25.50 -16.31
N VAL A 739 -2.73 25.14 -15.23
CA VAL A 739 -3.14 24.02 -14.37
C VAL A 739 -4.54 24.29 -13.81
N GLU A 740 -4.78 25.49 -13.30
CA GLU A 740 -6.10 25.92 -12.80
C GLU A 740 -7.18 25.83 -13.88
N MET A 741 -6.90 26.28 -15.09
CA MET A 741 -7.88 26.22 -16.21
C MET A 741 -8.15 24.78 -16.65
N ASN A 742 -7.14 23.91 -16.69
CA ASN A 742 -7.32 22.50 -17.03
C ASN A 742 -8.19 21.78 -15.97
N GLU A 743 -7.93 22.03 -14.68
CA GLU A 743 -8.74 21.46 -13.58
C GLU A 743 -10.20 21.96 -13.65
N THR A 744 -10.38 23.27 -13.90
CA THR A 744 -11.72 23.86 -14.05
C THR A 744 -12.44 23.30 -15.28
N ALA A 745 -11.77 23.13 -16.41
CA ALA A 745 -12.31 22.53 -17.60
C ALA A 745 -12.74 21.07 -17.36
N ASN A 746 -11.92 20.28 -16.66
CA ASN A 746 -12.27 18.91 -16.25
C ASN A 746 -13.56 18.90 -15.42
N ILE A 747 -13.70 19.78 -14.44
CA ILE A 747 -14.90 19.90 -13.62
C ILE A 747 -16.12 20.20 -14.48
N LEU A 748 -16.04 21.26 -15.33
CA LEU A 748 -17.17 21.68 -16.14
C LEU A 748 -17.63 20.65 -17.18
N ASN A 749 -16.71 19.86 -17.72
CA ASN A 749 -17.02 18.81 -18.70
C ASN A 749 -17.61 17.52 -18.08
N HIS A 750 -17.30 17.22 -16.81
CA HIS A 750 -17.65 15.94 -16.20
C HIS A 750 -18.62 16.04 -15.01
N ALA A 751 -18.86 17.23 -14.46
CA ALA A 751 -19.80 17.40 -13.36
C ALA A 751 -21.24 17.19 -13.85
N THR A 752 -22.05 16.57 -12.99
CA THR A 752 -23.49 16.35 -13.19
C THR A 752 -24.28 17.09 -12.13
N SER A 753 -25.59 17.10 -12.26
CA SER A 753 -26.47 17.66 -11.21
C SER A 753 -26.35 16.92 -9.86
N ARG A 754 -25.84 15.68 -9.86
CA ARG A 754 -25.57 14.88 -8.64
C ARG A 754 -24.15 15.02 -8.09
N SER A 755 -23.30 15.78 -8.74
CA SER A 755 -21.92 16.01 -8.30
C SER A 755 -21.87 17.04 -7.16
N LEU A 756 -20.83 16.91 -6.32
CA LEU A 756 -20.42 17.93 -5.35
C LEU A 756 -19.16 18.62 -5.87
N VAL A 757 -19.23 19.94 -6.05
CA VAL A 757 -18.14 20.74 -6.59
C VAL A 757 -17.67 21.75 -5.54
N LEU A 758 -16.37 21.76 -5.25
CA LEU A 758 -15.75 22.59 -4.21
C LEU A 758 -14.64 23.43 -4.86
N LEU A 759 -14.91 24.70 -5.09
CA LEU A 759 -14.01 25.64 -5.77
C LEU A 759 -13.43 26.66 -4.81
N ASP A 760 -12.12 26.83 -4.82
CA ASP A 760 -11.43 27.81 -3.99
C ASP A 760 -10.59 28.74 -4.87
N GLU A 761 -10.99 30.00 -4.94
CA GLU A 761 -10.29 31.13 -5.53
C GLU A 761 -9.91 30.96 -7.02
N ILE A 762 -10.87 30.68 -7.89
CA ILE A 762 -10.67 30.62 -9.36
C ILE A 762 -10.35 32.02 -9.92
N GLY A 763 -9.42 32.10 -10.87
CA GLY A 763 -9.03 33.32 -11.58
C GLY A 763 -7.87 34.07 -10.93
N ARG A 764 -7.14 33.43 -9.99
CA ARG A 764 -6.04 34.10 -9.24
C ARG A 764 -4.75 34.29 -10.05
N GLY A 765 -4.52 33.46 -11.06
CA GLY A 765 -3.27 33.43 -11.82
C GLY A 765 -3.19 34.39 -12.99
N THR A 766 -4.15 35.32 -13.19
CA THR A 766 -4.22 36.26 -14.31
C THR A 766 -4.55 37.68 -13.85
N ALA A 767 -4.75 38.61 -14.82
CA ALA A 767 -5.19 39.97 -14.50
C ALA A 767 -6.57 39.98 -13.81
N THR A 768 -6.78 40.91 -12.86
CA THR A 768 -7.93 40.92 -11.97
C THR A 768 -9.28 40.84 -12.72
N PHE A 769 -9.41 41.61 -13.81
CA PHE A 769 -10.66 41.63 -14.59
C PHE A 769 -10.88 40.35 -15.42
N ASP A 770 -9.82 39.77 -15.95
CA ASP A 770 -9.89 38.49 -16.68
C ASP A 770 -10.26 37.36 -15.69
N GLY A 771 -9.61 37.33 -14.51
CA GLY A 771 -9.90 36.38 -13.45
C GLY A 771 -11.34 36.47 -12.94
N LEU A 772 -11.84 37.68 -12.68
CA LEU A 772 -13.22 37.92 -12.28
C LEU A 772 -14.21 37.45 -13.36
N SER A 773 -13.95 37.80 -14.64
CA SER A 773 -14.82 37.41 -15.76
C SER A 773 -14.92 35.90 -15.92
N ILE A 774 -13.80 35.17 -15.78
CA ILE A 774 -13.75 33.70 -15.82
C ILE A 774 -14.50 33.12 -14.62
N ALA A 775 -14.24 33.61 -13.41
CA ALA A 775 -14.88 33.14 -12.20
C ALA A 775 -16.41 33.32 -12.24
N TRP A 776 -16.88 34.46 -12.77
CA TRP A 776 -18.28 34.76 -12.99
C TRP A 776 -18.92 33.77 -13.97
N ALA A 777 -18.35 33.62 -15.17
CA ALA A 777 -18.86 32.72 -16.20
C ALA A 777 -18.89 31.26 -15.73
N VAL A 778 -17.86 30.81 -14.98
CA VAL A 778 -17.81 29.45 -14.39
C VAL A 778 -18.95 29.26 -13.37
N ALA A 779 -19.14 30.23 -12.45
CA ALA A 779 -20.19 30.16 -11.45
C ALA A 779 -21.57 30.15 -12.07
N GLU A 780 -21.81 31.00 -13.08
CA GLU A 780 -23.07 31.07 -13.84
C GLU A 780 -23.35 29.77 -14.59
N TYR A 781 -22.37 29.23 -15.33
CA TYR A 781 -22.51 27.96 -16.06
C TYR A 781 -22.83 26.79 -15.12
N ILE A 782 -22.17 26.72 -13.97
CA ILE A 782 -22.44 25.69 -12.97
C ILE A 782 -23.89 25.82 -12.43
N ALA A 783 -24.33 27.04 -12.12
CA ALA A 783 -25.64 27.27 -11.52
C ALA A 783 -26.79 27.06 -12.49
N VAL A 784 -26.61 27.42 -13.77
CA VAL A 784 -27.69 27.41 -14.78
C VAL A 784 -27.73 26.08 -15.55
N ASP A 785 -26.59 25.66 -16.08
CA ASP A 785 -26.49 24.52 -17.00
C ASP A 785 -26.27 23.20 -16.28
N ILE A 786 -25.24 23.11 -15.43
CA ILE A 786 -24.87 21.85 -14.73
C ILE A 786 -25.80 21.60 -13.54
N ARG A 787 -26.10 22.65 -12.76
CA ARG A 787 -26.87 22.58 -11.51
C ARG A 787 -26.29 21.64 -10.46
N SER A 788 -24.96 21.51 -10.40
CA SER A 788 -24.31 20.72 -9.38
C SER A 788 -24.36 21.41 -8.01
N ARG A 789 -24.29 20.60 -6.94
CA ARG A 789 -24.16 21.14 -5.57
C ARG A 789 -22.77 21.74 -5.42
N THR A 790 -22.68 23.06 -5.28
CA THR A 790 -21.41 23.75 -5.39
C THR A 790 -21.18 24.73 -4.25
N ILE A 791 -19.97 24.74 -3.71
CA ILE A 791 -19.47 25.80 -2.82
C ILE A 791 -18.30 26.46 -3.53
N PHE A 792 -18.48 27.74 -3.86
CA PHE A 792 -17.50 28.57 -4.55
C PHE A 792 -16.92 29.61 -3.58
N ALA A 793 -15.75 29.32 -3.00
CA ALA A 793 -15.06 30.29 -2.17
C ALA A 793 -14.28 31.26 -3.05
N THR A 794 -14.39 32.53 -2.79
CA THR A 794 -13.78 33.60 -3.59
C THR A 794 -13.39 34.79 -2.75
N HIS A 795 -12.45 35.58 -3.28
CA HIS A 795 -12.13 36.91 -2.81
C HIS A 795 -12.77 38.02 -3.67
N TYR A 796 -13.40 37.64 -4.81
CA TYR A 796 -14.16 38.58 -5.65
C TYR A 796 -15.52 38.84 -5.03
N HIS A 797 -15.71 40.03 -4.43
CA HIS A 797 -16.96 40.41 -3.80
C HIS A 797 -18.09 40.65 -4.82
N GLU A 798 -17.71 40.92 -6.07
CA GLU A 798 -18.62 41.14 -7.19
C GLU A 798 -19.47 39.92 -7.49
N LEU A 799 -18.94 38.69 -7.23
CA LEU A 799 -19.69 37.45 -7.42
C LEU A 799 -20.93 37.39 -6.51
N ASN A 800 -21.03 38.18 -5.45
CA ASN A 800 -22.23 38.26 -4.59
C ASN A 800 -23.46 38.72 -5.38
N GLU A 801 -23.29 39.44 -6.50
CA GLU A 801 -24.39 39.89 -7.33
C GLU A 801 -25.11 38.73 -8.03
N LEU A 802 -24.43 37.57 -8.24
CA LEU A 802 -25.06 36.40 -8.84
C LEU A 802 -26.29 35.91 -8.05
N ALA A 803 -26.29 36.00 -6.73
CA ALA A 803 -27.42 35.61 -5.90
C ALA A 803 -28.68 36.48 -6.09
N SER A 804 -28.51 37.71 -6.62
CA SER A 804 -29.67 38.57 -6.98
C SER A 804 -30.22 38.30 -8.39
N ILE A 805 -29.39 37.64 -9.24
CA ILE A 805 -29.72 37.38 -10.65
C ILE A 805 -30.22 35.95 -10.86
N ILE A 806 -29.59 34.97 -10.14
CA ILE A 806 -29.83 33.54 -10.35
C ILE A 806 -30.50 32.95 -9.10
N PRO A 807 -31.71 32.38 -9.23
CA PRO A 807 -32.54 31.98 -8.08
C PRO A 807 -31.97 30.87 -7.20
N ASN A 808 -31.11 29.98 -7.72
CA ASN A 808 -30.51 28.87 -7.00
C ASN A 808 -29.10 29.17 -6.49
N VAL A 809 -28.72 30.46 -6.40
CA VAL A 809 -27.44 30.92 -5.85
C VAL A 809 -27.71 31.65 -4.52
N ALA A 810 -26.87 31.38 -3.50
CA ALA A 810 -26.92 32.06 -2.21
C ALA A 810 -25.55 32.54 -1.80
N ASN A 811 -25.51 33.69 -1.10
CA ASN A 811 -24.29 34.25 -0.56
C ASN A 811 -24.09 33.85 0.90
N TYR A 812 -22.87 33.43 1.20
CA TYR A 812 -22.42 33.15 2.56
C TYR A 812 -21.09 33.87 2.81
N GLN A 813 -20.81 34.16 4.07
CA GLN A 813 -19.58 34.79 4.49
C GLN A 813 -18.96 34.10 5.71
N VAL A 814 -17.65 34.12 5.81
CA VAL A 814 -16.97 33.77 7.07
C VAL A 814 -16.87 35.00 7.94
N THR A 815 -17.43 34.93 9.13
CA THR A 815 -17.58 36.09 10.01
C THR A 815 -16.26 36.49 10.68
N VAL A 816 -16.10 37.81 10.81
CA VAL A 816 -14.96 38.47 11.42
C VAL A 816 -15.46 39.46 12.48
N LYS A 817 -14.83 39.47 13.62
CA LYS A 817 -15.11 40.50 14.65
C LYS A 817 -14.04 41.57 14.62
N GLU A 818 -14.43 42.75 14.19
CA GLU A 818 -13.56 43.95 14.24
C GLU A 818 -13.52 44.54 15.66
N LEU A 819 -12.33 44.65 16.22
CA LEU A 819 -12.04 45.41 17.41
C LEU A 819 -11.17 46.64 17.06
N PRO A 820 -11.12 47.71 17.88
CA PRO A 820 -10.38 48.92 17.53
C PRO A 820 -8.93 48.68 17.08
N ASP A 821 -8.26 47.71 17.71
CA ASP A 821 -6.84 47.45 17.48
C ASP A 821 -6.54 46.06 16.85
N GLN A 822 -7.57 45.23 16.65
CA GLN A 822 -7.36 43.88 16.14
C GLN A 822 -8.61 43.31 15.44
N ILE A 823 -8.38 42.33 14.57
CA ILE A 823 -9.42 41.50 13.94
C ILE A 823 -9.34 40.10 14.50
N ILE A 824 -10.49 39.56 14.91
CA ILE A 824 -10.63 38.20 15.37
C ILE A 824 -11.42 37.43 14.30
N PHE A 825 -10.79 36.41 13.72
CA PHE A 825 -11.50 35.46 12.86
C PHE A 825 -12.34 34.50 13.70
N LEU A 826 -13.67 34.55 13.51
CA LEU A 826 -14.58 33.70 14.26
C LEU A 826 -14.70 32.30 13.66
N HIS A 827 -14.22 32.10 12.43
CA HIS A 827 -14.29 30.84 11.66
C HIS A 827 -15.72 30.31 11.51
N GLN A 828 -16.71 31.19 11.59
CA GLN A 828 -18.14 30.86 11.51
C GLN A 828 -18.69 31.29 10.17
N VAL A 829 -19.34 30.36 9.45
CA VAL A 829 -19.98 30.58 8.16
C VAL A 829 -21.44 30.98 8.41
N GLN A 830 -21.87 32.11 7.83
CA GLN A 830 -23.23 32.63 7.97
C GLN A 830 -23.78 33.12 6.62
N PRO A 831 -25.12 33.12 6.41
CA PRO A 831 -25.72 33.74 5.25
C PRO A 831 -25.40 35.24 5.15
N GLY A 832 -25.19 35.71 3.91
CA GLY A 832 -24.82 37.09 3.59
C GLY A 832 -23.49 37.18 2.85
N GLY A 833 -23.24 38.28 2.17
CA GLY A 833 -21.99 38.57 1.45
C GLY A 833 -21.06 39.45 2.31
N ALA A 834 -19.75 39.22 2.25
CA ALA A 834 -18.78 40.14 2.84
C ALA A 834 -18.49 41.30 1.88
N ASP A 835 -18.65 42.53 2.38
CA ASP A 835 -18.44 43.76 1.59
C ASP A 835 -17.03 44.37 1.73
N LYS A 836 -16.18 43.78 2.58
CA LYS A 836 -14.86 44.32 2.90
C LYS A 836 -13.75 43.25 2.72
N SER A 837 -12.62 43.72 2.19
CA SER A 837 -11.41 42.91 2.20
C SER A 837 -10.55 43.20 3.42
N TYR A 838 -9.95 42.16 4.00
CA TYR A 838 -9.12 42.25 5.21
C TYR A 838 -7.64 41.92 4.96
N GLY A 839 -7.16 41.97 3.70
CA GLY A 839 -5.80 41.60 3.32
C GLY A 839 -4.73 42.44 4.06
N ILE A 840 -4.96 43.76 4.24
CA ILE A 840 -4.02 44.64 4.95
C ILE A 840 -3.92 44.24 6.44
N GLU A 841 -5.03 43.88 7.05
CA GLU A 841 -5.03 43.43 8.45
C GLU A 841 -4.39 42.05 8.63
N ALA A 842 -4.58 41.14 7.69
CA ALA A 842 -3.85 39.87 7.66
C ALA A 842 -2.33 40.07 7.54
N GLY A 843 -1.89 41.05 6.70
CA GLY A 843 -0.50 41.46 6.63
C GLY A 843 0.04 42.01 7.96
N ARG A 844 -0.78 42.80 8.70
CA ARG A 844 -0.44 43.28 10.03
C ARG A 844 -0.25 42.10 11.04
N LEU A 845 -1.15 41.13 11.03
CA LEU A 845 -1.06 39.94 11.88
C LEU A 845 0.14 39.06 11.54
N ALA A 846 0.54 39.02 10.25
CA ALA A 846 1.73 38.33 9.79
C ALA A 846 3.05 39.06 10.17
N GLY A 847 2.98 40.26 10.78
CA GLY A 847 4.15 41.02 11.26
C GLY A 847 4.76 41.98 10.24
N LEU A 848 4.03 42.40 9.21
CA LEU A 848 4.49 43.45 8.31
C LEU A 848 4.75 44.76 9.09
N PRO A 849 5.81 45.54 8.77
CA PRO A 849 6.14 46.77 9.45
C PRO A 849 4.97 47.78 9.45
N ALA A 850 4.73 48.45 10.60
CA ALA A 850 3.60 49.37 10.78
C ALA A 850 3.55 50.46 9.70
N VAL A 851 4.70 50.97 9.24
CA VAL A 851 4.81 51.98 8.15
C VAL A 851 4.25 51.44 6.82
N VAL A 852 4.50 50.15 6.51
CA VAL A 852 3.97 49.49 5.28
C VAL A 852 2.46 49.36 5.40
N ILE A 853 1.94 48.93 6.55
CA ILE A 853 0.51 48.78 6.80
C ILE A 853 -0.22 50.13 6.69
N GLN A 854 0.35 51.19 7.29
CA GLN A 854 -0.22 52.55 7.23
C GLN A 854 -0.27 53.03 5.78
N ARG A 855 0.80 52.82 5.00
CA ARG A 855 0.85 53.19 3.60
C ARG A 855 -0.14 52.40 2.76
N ALA A 856 -0.28 51.11 2.97
CA ALA A 856 -1.25 50.26 2.27
C ALA A 856 -2.69 50.74 2.49
N LYS A 857 -3.08 51.12 3.74
CA LYS A 857 -4.38 51.72 4.04
C LYS A 857 -4.63 53.04 3.30
N GLN A 858 -3.62 53.89 3.19
CA GLN A 858 -3.72 55.16 2.45
C GLN A 858 -3.93 54.92 0.95
N VAL A 859 -3.16 53.98 0.35
CA VAL A 859 -3.28 53.60 -1.07
C VAL A 859 -4.64 53.04 -1.36
N MET A 860 -5.12 52.11 -0.53
CA MET A 860 -6.45 51.51 -0.67
C MET A 860 -7.57 52.53 -0.65
N GLY A 861 -7.53 53.47 0.30
CA GLY A 861 -8.52 54.58 0.37
C GLY A 861 -8.47 55.53 -0.85
N GLN A 862 -7.34 55.66 -1.54
CA GLN A 862 -7.24 56.41 -2.81
C GLN A 862 -7.85 55.62 -3.97
N ILE A 863 -7.60 54.31 -4.06
CA ILE A 863 -8.14 53.41 -5.10
C ILE A 863 -9.68 53.34 -4.98
N GLU A 864 -10.24 53.15 -3.80
CA GLU A 864 -11.67 53.13 -3.57
C GLU A 864 -12.37 54.44 -3.95
N LYS A 865 -11.77 55.57 -3.68
CA LYS A 865 -12.28 56.90 -4.11
C LYS A 865 -12.34 57.03 -5.63
N HIS A 866 -11.30 56.57 -6.35
CA HIS A 866 -11.28 56.64 -7.81
C HIS A 866 -12.27 55.66 -8.46
N SER A 867 -12.45 54.45 -7.89
CA SER A 867 -13.42 53.46 -8.34
C SER A 867 -14.88 53.94 -8.20
N LYS A 868 -15.22 54.56 -7.06
CA LYS A 868 -16.58 55.11 -6.85
C LYS A 868 -16.87 56.30 -7.79
N ILE A 869 -15.88 57.14 -8.14
CA ILE A 869 -16.03 58.24 -9.10
C ILE A 869 -16.25 57.65 -10.50
N ALA A 870 -15.55 56.61 -10.90
CA ALA A 870 -15.73 55.97 -12.20
C ALA A 870 -17.14 55.33 -12.36
N MET A 871 -17.68 54.64 -11.33
CA MET A 871 -19.03 54.13 -11.35
C MET A 871 -20.11 55.25 -11.33
N GLY A 872 -19.88 56.33 -10.59
CA GLY A 872 -20.78 57.49 -10.56
C GLY A 872 -20.89 58.22 -11.90
N LEU A 873 -19.83 58.22 -12.71
CA LEU A 873 -19.80 58.83 -14.05
C LEU A 873 -20.48 57.93 -15.11
N GLN A 874 -20.50 56.62 -14.96
CA GLN A 874 -21.25 55.72 -15.82
C GLN A 874 -22.78 55.83 -15.61
N ASN A 875 -23.25 56.09 -14.41
CA ASN A 875 -24.68 56.30 -14.10
C ASN A 875 -25.21 57.68 -14.52
N LEU A 876 -24.34 58.61 -14.94
CA LEU A 876 -24.71 59.93 -15.48
C LEU A 876 -24.80 59.95 -17.02
N ASN A 877 -24.31 58.88 -17.71
CA ASN A 877 -24.31 58.75 -19.17
C ASN A 877 -25.22 57.63 -19.70
N GLY A 878 -26.12 57.03 -18.87
CA GLY A 878 -27.11 56.02 -19.23
C GLY A 878 -28.52 56.59 -19.24
#